data_b0b02b07d05d665a98737e4df8089f1f
#
_entry.id   b0b02b07d05d665a98737e4df8089f1f
#
_cell.length_a   1.000
_cell.length_b   1.000
_cell.length_c   1.000
_cell.angle_alpha   90.00
_cell.angle_beta   90.00
_cell.angle_gamma   90.00
#
_symmetry.space_group_name_H-M   'P 1'
#
loop_
_entity.id
_entity.type
_entity.pdbx_description
1 polymer ?
#
loop_
_entity_poly.entity_id
_entity_poly.type
_entity_poly.pdbx_seq_one_letter_code
_entity_poly.pdbx_strand_id
1 'polypeptide(L)'
;MKIISLIMKKIWRILIPAVLIFVVFIAVLKHGVEIENIGAGGFKIEQLYIKLDKKIILRAQNIEIPKQSAKDSSEDALLDLSKNIVWIDRLFEEILLERVKFLNSESTLFYRDDVFYLDSPFLAVSSNFKDTEDGITANVYLLEFKDFNITLSGVSNADLRRQIYDFNGTFSSHELKGNATVNLKDGELKYELGDINATSLRGFMDELGAKTGLDKEIKSWIYGYVTADNYFVKSLRGKFDLNSQEPYLNELSAQGFSKNVKVKFHEKLPAATAERVDVELKKGLLFFTLKNPKWQGKNLNASTLEIYKIFEKKGAGLTLNLQTSALFDKSVNSILKAYDIEIPVEQLSGKTDGKLALDIKFDPLEVTTNGKFKVSGGQTLIAGAKFNVGTADVELLNDKLKVNAKNTGMDFFSADAAANIDLGKLAGEINGTLKGLNLAFGKSEILKLNAMPFAARLDFSGKDTRLDIALPAAASLKFGAQNEINLPNVKSLLPYSPLLKSLKISEGGVNIKTKDFENLSIEANGVKFKTPLFKKDGSPYDADSFAIDVNAKGATGKSKSGGLNFKIAGGKTELFINELDLALSGGENLSEKDGDIEFEAKGSKLILNDFNATLDLLAYSGQSAGGTVRFDAKPARGNFSLIKSDKKFKMWANDIRGEFINSIFNIKSFEGGSFKMRVLGASTDDFKGEVRLIGATLKDYTFYNQLLTFLNSVPSLLVFKTPDFGADGYPVKFGKILFEKKGDVLKFLAIELESSSADIGGHGTINLATKEIDVDLELKLLKDASSIIDKIPLINQIVLGKDRTLSTVIKVRGTLQKPQYSTQILQDALLSPFKIIRNVLEAPFLIFE
;
A
#
# COMPACT_ATOMS: atom_id res chain seq x y z
N MET A 1 119.04 -58.79 -8.91
CA MET A 1 118.41 -59.15 -7.57
C MET A 1 118.72 -58.18 -6.43
N LYS A 2 119.81 -57.48 -6.40
CA LYS A 2 120.19 -56.48 -5.31
C LYS A 2 119.37 -55.19 -5.32
N ILE A 3 118.94 -54.66 -6.45
CA ILE A 3 118.19 -53.37 -6.56
C ILE A 3 116.73 -53.52 -6.07
N ILE A 4 116.05 -54.66 -6.41
CA ILE A 4 114.65 -54.97 -5.99
C ILE A 4 114.52 -55.11 -4.46
N SER A 5 115.56 -55.69 -3.86
CA SER A 5 115.70 -55.87 -2.41
C SER A 5 115.80 -54.52 -1.67
N LEU A 6 116.54 -53.54 -2.32
CA LEU A 6 116.74 -52.24 -1.69
C LEU A 6 115.43 -51.37 -1.78
N ILE A 7 114.68 -51.46 -2.85
CA ILE A 7 113.43 -50.77 -3.03
C ILE A 7 112.35 -51.35 -2.09
N MET A 8 112.28 -52.64 -2.01
CA MET A 8 111.31 -53.25 -1.03
C MET A 8 111.70 -52.86 0.42
N LYS A 9 112.96 -52.83 0.84
CA LYS A 9 113.32 -52.33 2.16
C LYS A 9 113.02 -50.85 2.43
N LYS A 10 113.05 -50.01 1.44
CA LYS A 10 112.64 -48.63 1.58
C LYS A 10 111.10 -48.45 1.67
N ILE A 11 110.36 -49.24 0.87
CA ILE A 11 108.93 -49.28 0.94
C ILE A 11 108.41 -49.78 2.30
N TRP A 12 109.09 -50.89 2.85
CA TRP A 12 108.77 -51.41 4.15
C TRP A 12 109.09 -50.40 5.27
N ARG A 13 110.15 -49.63 5.18
CA ARG A 13 110.51 -48.58 6.13
C ARG A 13 109.52 -47.37 6.17
N ILE A 14 108.73 -47.14 5.14
CA ILE A 14 107.75 -46.13 5.10
C ILE A 14 106.34 -46.73 5.43
N LEU A 15 106.13 -47.93 4.93
CA LEU A 15 104.80 -48.67 5.13
C LEU A 15 104.60 -49.10 6.58
N ILE A 16 105.64 -49.58 7.23
CA ILE A 16 105.49 -49.99 8.66
C ILE A 16 105.18 -48.79 9.57
N PRO A 17 105.87 -47.65 9.55
CA PRO A 17 105.48 -46.53 10.38
C PRO A 17 104.16 -45.92 9.94
N ALA A 18 103.79 -45.92 8.60
CA ALA A 18 102.52 -45.43 8.17
C ALA A 18 101.37 -46.36 8.66
N VAL A 19 101.56 -47.70 8.62
CA VAL A 19 100.65 -48.65 9.20
C VAL A 19 100.55 -48.50 10.71
N LEU A 20 101.71 -48.29 11.37
CA LEU A 20 101.75 -48.11 12.84
C LEU A 20 101.03 -46.83 13.25
N ILE A 21 101.30 -45.68 12.51
CA ILE A 21 100.60 -44.44 12.71
C ILE A 21 99.09 -44.65 12.45
N PHE A 22 98.72 -45.37 11.41
CA PHE A 22 97.35 -45.68 11.10
C PHE A 22 96.72 -46.61 12.20
N VAL A 23 97.35 -47.59 12.71
CA VAL A 23 96.91 -48.42 13.82
C VAL A 23 96.73 -47.61 15.11
N VAL A 24 97.71 -46.71 15.42
CA VAL A 24 97.63 -45.80 16.57
C VAL A 24 96.49 -44.82 16.38
N PHE A 25 96.33 -44.31 15.20
CA PHE A 25 95.21 -43.41 14.85
C PHE A 25 93.87 -44.18 15.05
N ILE A 26 93.73 -45.37 14.56
CA ILE A 26 92.51 -46.18 14.78
C ILE A 26 92.32 -46.42 16.25
N ALA A 27 93.35 -46.77 17.00
CA ALA A 27 93.35 -47.03 18.45
C ALA A 27 92.87 -45.74 19.22
N VAL A 28 93.37 -44.65 18.86
CA VAL A 28 92.95 -43.34 19.41
C VAL A 28 91.51 -43.01 19.09
N LEU A 29 91.08 -43.27 17.86
CA LEU A 29 89.71 -43.10 17.46
C LEU A 29 88.76 -44.07 18.16
N LYS A 30 89.17 -45.26 18.47
CA LYS A 30 88.34 -46.21 19.23
C LYS A 30 88.15 -45.77 20.69
N HIS A 31 89.05 -45.07 21.30
CA HIS A 31 88.85 -44.42 22.60
C HIS A 31 88.01 -43.20 22.62
N GLY A 32 87.86 -42.53 21.46
CA GLY A 32 87.20 -41.24 21.27
C GLY A 32 88.16 -40.11 21.46
N VAL A 33 88.06 -39.16 20.56
CA VAL A 33 88.88 -37.92 20.52
C VAL A 33 88.01 -36.72 20.72
N GLU A 34 88.32 -35.94 21.72
CA GLU A 34 87.64 -34.63 21.95
C GLU A 34 88.59 -33.53 21.54
N ILE A 35 88.15 -32.57 20.74
CA ILE A 35 88.93 -31.44 20.25
C ILE A 35 88.09 -30.20 20.55
N GLU A 36 88.65 -29.32 21.41
CA GLU A 36 87.96 -28.13 21.87
C GLU A 36 87.66 -27.13 20.73
N ASN A 37 88.63 -26.94 19.84
CA ASN A 37 88.50 -26.00 18.71
C ASN A 37 89.34 -26.49 17.51
N ILE A 38 88.74 -26.52 16.33
CA ILE A 38 89.37 -26.73 15.04
C ILE A 38 88.96 -25.55 14.12
N GLY A 39 90.04 -24.87 13.55
CA GLY A 39 89.83 -23.87 12.52
C GLY A 39 90.69 -24.16 11.31
N ALA A 40 90.09 -24.32 10.13
CA ALA A 40 90.78 -24.52 8.86
C ALA A 40 89.97 -24.02 7.70
N GLY A 41 90.55 -23.21 6.79
CA GLY A 41 89.88 -22.75 5.59
C GLY A 41 88.64 -21.95 5.79
N GLY A 42 88.48 -21.25 6.92
CA GLY A 42 87.26 -20.49 7.28
C GLY A 42 86.20 -21.27 8.04
N PHE A 43 86.30 -22.60 8.13
CA PHE A 43 85.46 -23.45 9.02
C PHE A 43 86.02 -23.30 10.46
N LYS A 44 85.07 -23.23 11.37
CA LYS A 44 85.35 -23.29 12.81
C LYS A 44 84.41 -24.37 13.41
N ILE A 45 85.02 -25.32 14.11
CA ILE A 45 84.32 -26.40 14.80
C ILE A 45 84.73 -26.34 16.26
N GLU A 46 83.72 -26.30 17.15
CA GLU A 46 84.01 -26.26 18.62
C GLU A 46 83.43 -27.55 19.25
N GLN A 47 84.20 -28.10 20.22
CA GLN A 47 83.87 -29.30 20.96
C GLN A 47 83.56 -30.50 20.03
N LEU A 48 84.48 -30.82 19.17
CA LEU A 48 84.36 -31.95 18.25
C LEU A 48 84.80 -33.21 18.98
N TYR A 49 83.86 -34.19 19.00
CA TYR A 49 84.02 -35.57 19.46
C TYR A 49 83.97 -36.52 18.28
N ILE A 50 84.95 -37.35 18.08
CA ILE A 50 85.06 -38.40 17.08
C ILE A 50 85.44 -39.72 17.73
N LYS A 51 84.60 -40.75 17.54
CA LYS A 51 84.89 -42.10 17.98
C LYS A 51 84.64 -43.08 16.86
N LEU A 52 85.47 -44.07 16.70
CA LEU A 52 85.36 -45.21 15.81
C LEU A 52 84.94 -46.42 16.62
N ASP A 53 83.69 -46.85 16.57
CA ASP A 53 83.27 -48.10 17.14
C ASP A 53 83.08 -49.11 15.98
N LYS A 54 81.95 -49.53 15.68
CA LYS A 54 81.67 -50.30 14.44
C LYS A 54 81.56 -49.33 13.23
N LYS A 55 81.06 -48.18 13.41
CA LYS A 55 81.04 -47.02 12.53
C LYS A 55 81.51 -45.80 13.29
N ILE A 56 81.62 -44.68 12.64
CA ILE A 56 82.08 -43.42 13.22
C ILE A 56 80.95 -42.77 14.02
N ILE A 57 81.26 -42.35 15.25
CA ILE A 57 80.42 -41.44 16.05
C ILE A 57 81.02 -40.04 15.96
N LEU A 58 80.25 -39.08 15.46
CA LEU A 58 80.68 -37.69 15.28
C LEU A 58 79.73 -36.75 16.05
N ARG A 59 80.32 -35.95 16.97
CA ARG A 59 79.50 -34.93 17.69
C ARG A 59 80.29 -33.63 17.62
N ALA A 60 79.55 -32.54 17.39
CA ALA A 60 80.11 -31.19 17.46
C ALA A 60 79.13 -30.23 18.05
N GLN A 61 79.47 -29.37 18.94
CA GLN A 61 78.60 -28.41 19.58
C GLN A 61 78.33 -27.21 18.66
N ASN A 62 79.35 -26.72 17.97
CA ASN A 62 79.26 -25.54 17.12
C ASN A 62 80.08 -25.75 15.83
N ILE A 63 79.49 -25.53 14.69
CA ILE A 63 80.08 -25.57 13.39
C ILE A 63 79.78 -24.24 12.69
N GLU A 64 80.81 -23.44 12.37
CA GLU A 64 80.65 -22.24 11.53
C GLU A 64 81.22 -22.53 10.13
N ILE A 65 80.34 -22.46 9.14
CA ILE A 65 80.67 -22.67 7.73
C ILE A 65 80.88 -21.31 7.07
N PRO A 66 82.05 -21.06 6.43
CA PRO A 66 82.37 -19.78 5.81
C PRO A 66 81.42 -19.51 4.65
N LYS A 67 81.14 -18.26 4.40
CA LYS A 67 80.40 -17.81 3.22
C LYS A 67 81.20 -18.10 1.95
N GLN A 68 81.14 -19.28 1.41
CA GLN A 68 81.52 -19.51 0.03
C GLN A 68 80.49 -18.87 -0.88
N SER A 69 80.90 -18.11 -1.91
CA SER A 69 79.94 -17.51 -2.88
C SER A 69 79.12 -18.64 -3.47
N ALA A 70 77.82 -18.63 -3.07
CA ALA A 70 76.82 -19.50 -3.65
C ALA A 70 76.65 -19.13 -5.13
N LYS A 71 77.26 -19.89 -5.97
CA LYS A 71 77.19 -19.80 -7.44
C LYS A 71 76.78 -21.14 -8.02
N ASP A 72 75.95 -21.86 -7.39
CA ASP A 72 75.32 -23.02 -8.01
C ASP A 72 73.86 -23.18 -7.52
N SER A 73 73.00 -23.48 -8.48
CA SER A 73 71.55 -23.56 -8.33
C SER A 73 71.17 -24.57 -7.25
N SER A 74 70.09 -24.28 -6.56
CA SER A 74 69.54 -25.10 -5.47
C SER A 74 69.22 -26.56 -5.88
N GLU A 75 69.13 -26.87 -7.16
CA GLU A 75 68.84 -28.22 -7.66
C GLU A 75 70.03 -29.15 -7.66
N ASP A 76 71.19 -28.67 -8.08
CA ASP A 76 72.44 -29.46 -8.01
C ASP A 76 72.83 -29.76 -6.57
N ALA A 77 72.61 -28.85 -5.65
CA ALA A 77 72.87 -29.05 -4.22
C ALA A 77 71.99 -30.13 -3.59
N LEU A 78 70.72 -30.20 -3.97
CA LEU A 78 69.75 -31.25 -3.51
C LEU A 78 70.13 -32.61 -4.09
N LEU A 79 70.50 -32.69 -5.36
CA LEU A 79 70.97 -33.91 -6.02
C LEU A 79 72.32 -34.45 -5.37
N ASP A 80 73.24 -33.60 -5.06
CA ASP A 80 74.48 -33.99 -4.40
C ASP A 80 74.27 -34.38 -2.94
N LEU A 81 73.35 -33.73 -2.22
CA LEU A 81 72.92 -34.10 -0.87
C LEU A 81 72.33 -35.52 -0.86
N SER A 82 71.46 -35.84 -1.80
CA SER A 82 70.84 -37.18 -1.89
C SER A 82 71.80 -38.31 -2.15
N LYS A 83 72.83 -38.05 -3.00
CA LYS A 83 73.94 -39.03 -3.21
C LYS A 83 74.76 -39.24 -2.00
N ASN A 84 75.01 -38.21 -1.19
CA ASN A 84 75.87 -38.25 -0.02
C ASN A 84 75.16 -38.89 1.23
N ILE A 85 73.87 -38.80 1.32
CA ILE A 85 73.07 -39.37 2.43
C ILE A 85 73.35 -40.89 2.57
N VAL A 86 73.43 -41.61 1.48
CA VAL A 86 73.67 -43.07 1.49
C VAL A 86 75.06 -43.40 2.08
N TRP A 87 76.02 -42.57 1.84
CA TRP A 87 77.36 -42.73 2.43
C TRP A 87 77.40 -42.46 3.94
N ILE A 88 76.54 -41.60 4.47
CA ILE A 88 76.41 -41.31 5.91
C ILE A 88 76.06 -42.58 6.66
N ASP A 89 75.00 -43.31 6.22
CA ASP A 89 74.61 -44.56 6.86
C ASP A 89 75.67 -45.62 6.84
N ARG A 90 76.45 -45.70 5.77
CA ARG A 90 77.53 -46.70 5.69
C ARG A 90 78.72 -46.40 6.60
N LEU A 91 79.04 -45.17 6.88
CA LEU A 91 80.22 -44.73 7.59
C LEU A 91 79.96 -44.34 9.04
N PHE A 92 78.79 -43.78 9.36
CA PHE A 92 78.52 -43.21 10.67
C PHE A 92 77.50 -44.09 11.45
N GLU A 93 77.68 -44.23 12.74
CA GLU A 93 76.73 -44.75 13.70
C GLU A 93 75.89 -43.63 14.28
N GLU A 94 76.58 -42.51 14.58
CA GLU A 94 75.89 -41.32 15.08
C GLU A 94 76.57 -40.06 14.52
N ILE A 95 75.78 -39.08 14.16
CA ILE A 95 76.17 -37.70 13.89
C ILE A 95 75.30 -36.79 14.74
N LEU A 96 75.92 -35.97 15.58
CA LEU A 96 75.23 -34.92 16.34
C LEU A 96 75.92 -33.59 16.14
N LEU A 97 75.33 -32.69 15.38
CA LEU A 97 75.75 -31.32 15.19
C LEU A 97 74.76 -30.40 15.82
N GLU A 98 75.06 -29.93 17.05
CA GLU A 98 74.07 -29.23 17.84
C GLU A 98 73.75 -27.86 17.24
N ARG A 99 74.76 -27.14 16.73
CA ARG A 99 74.57 -25.81 16.08
C ARG A 99 75.47 -25.73 14.85
N VAL A 100 74.87 -25.75 13.72
CA VAL A 100 75.53 -25.51 12.42
C VAL A 100 75.13 -24.13 11.94
N LYS A 101 76.10 -23.19 12.00
CA LYS A 101 75.83 -21.84 11.47
C LYS A 101 76.26 -21.78 10.03
N PHE A 102 75.30 -21.54 9.18
CA PHE A 102 75.49 -21.31 7.75
C PHE A 102 74.80 -20.03 7.32
N LEU A 103 75.51 -19.06 6.79
CA LEU A 103 75.00 -17.71 6.52
C LEU A 103 74.48 -17.03 7.79
N ASN A 104 73.16 -16.76 7.82
CA ASN A 104 72.53 -16.18 9.01
C ASN A 104 71.59 -17.20 9.66
N SER A 105 71.67 -18.46 9.29
CA SER A 105 70.77 -19.52 9.76
C SER A 105 71.57 -20.47 10.70
N GLU A 106 70.94 -20.89 11.74
CA GLU A 106 71.48 -21.86 12.70
C GLU A 106 70.60 -23.10 12.63
N SER A 107 71.17 -24.29 12.42
CA SER A 107 70.51 -25.56 12.24
C SER A 107 71.12 -26.63 13.15
N THR A 108 70.29 -27.59 13.55
CA THR A 108 70.74 -28.77 14.25
C THR A 108 70.63 -29.95 13.29
N LEU A 109 71.66 -30.81 13.21
CA LEU A 109 71.62 -32.03 12.45
C LEU A 109 71.96 -33.21 13.38
N PHE A 110 71.11 -34.20 13.32
CA PHE A 110 71.23 -35.43 14.06
C PHE A 110 70.97 -36.64 13.14
N TYR A 111 71.88 -37.62 13.25
CA TYR A 111 71.76 -38.93 12.61
C TYR A 111 72.08 -39.99 13.63
N ARG A 112 71.18 -41.01 13.79
CA ARG A 112 71.36 -42.17 14.58
C ARG A 112 70.36 -43.26 14.24
N ASP A 113 70.74 -44.54 14.28
CA ASP A 113 69.79 -45.64 14.03
C ASP A 113 68.98 -45.49 12.73
N ASP A 114 69.68 -45.13 11.64
CA ASP A 114 69.14 -44.87 10.30
C ASP A 114 68.12 -43.72 10.23
N VAL A 115 68.05 -42.92 11.28
CA VAL A 115 67.13 -41.75 11.29
C VAL A 115 67.98 -40.45 11.20
N PHE A 116 67.62 -39.67 10.18
CA PHE A 116 68.18 -38.31 10.01
C PHE A 116 67.20 -37.31 10.59
N TYR A 117 67.66 -36.36 11.29
CA TYR A 117 66.96 -35.22 11.80
C TYR A 117 67.72 -33.96 11.49
N LEU A 118 66.99 -33.03 10.83
CA LEU A 118 67.50 -31.68 10.56
C LEU A 118 66.45 -30.71 11.13
N ASP A 119 66.90 -29.76 11.90
CA ASP A 119 66.08 -28.65 12.37
C ASP A 119 66.79 -27.31 12.05
N SER A 120 66.06 -26.49 11.30
CA SER A 120 66.45 -25.16 10.93
C SER A 120 65.34 -24.16 11.24
N PRO A 121 65.54 -22.82 11.19
CA PRO A 121 64.50 -21.83 11.44
C PRO A 121 63.33 -21.94 10.52
N PHE A 122 63.45 -22.50 9.31
CA PHE A 122 62.41 -22.57 8.29
C PHE A 122 61.98 -24.02 7.95
N LEU A 123 62.77 -25.04 8.32
CA LEU A 123 62.51 -26.42 7.96
C LEU A 123 62.93 -27.37 9.08
N ALA A 124 62.06 -28.33 9.43
CA ALA A 124 62.46 -29.48 10.21
C ALA A 124 62.21 -30.76 9.42
N VAL A 125 63.11 -31.69 9.43
CA VAL A 125 63.00 -32.99 8.73
C VAL A 125 63.40 -34.10 9.68
N SER A 126 62.64 -35.14 9.77
CA SER A 126 62.97 -36.41 10.38
C SER A 126 62.67 -37.54 9.42
N SER A 127 63.64 -38.33 9.02
CA SER A 127 63.41 -39.39 8.05
C SER A 127 64.49 -40.50 8.17
N ASN A 128 64.15 -41.69 7.72
CA ASN A 128 65.15 -42.64 7.38
C ASN A 128 65.30 -42.90 5.88
N PHE A 129 66.44 -43.32 5.43
CA PHE A 129 66.70 -43.56 4.02
C PHE A 129 67.12 -45.01 3.80
N LYS A 130 66.57 -45.62 2.72
CA LYS A 130 66.99 -46.97 2.26
C LYS A 130 67.41 -46.87 0.81
N ASP A 131 68.57 -47.44 0.53
CA ASP A 131 69.09 -47.60 -0.82
C ASP A 131 68.24 -48.66 -1.60
N THR A 132 67.95 -48.36 -2.83
CA THR A 132 67.27 -49.29 -3.75
C THR A 132 68.04 -49.39 -5.04
N GLU A 133 67.80 -50.39 -5.89
CA GLU A 133 68.55 -50.58 -7.16
C GLU A 133 68.54 -49.36 -8.10
N ASP A 134 67.46 -48.58 -8.10
CA ASP A 134 67.30 -47.45 -9.00
C ASP A 134 67.29 -46.06 -8.28
N GLY A 135 67.47 -46.01 -6.92
CA GLY A 135 67.44 -44.79 -6.21
C GLY A 135 67.32 -44.92 -4.69
N ILE A 136 66.56 -44.08 -4.04
CA ILE A 136 66.41 -43.98 -2.58
C ILE A 136 64.91 -43.99 -2.20
N THR A 137 64.57 -44.75 -1.19
CA THR A 137 63.29 -44.62 -0.52
C THR A 137 63.51 -44.05 0.87
N ALA A 138 62.74 -43.01 1.22
CA ALA A 138 62.73 -42.38 2.55
C ALA A 138 61.39 -42.56 3.21
N ASN A 139 61.38 -43.02 4.47
CA ASN A 139 60.26 -42.88 5.34
C ASN A 139 60.37 -41.52 6.05
N VAL A 140 59.55 -40.60 5.66
CA VAL A 140 59.50 -39.23 6.22
C VAL A 140 58.57 -39.27 7.45
N TYR A 141 59.18 -39.21 8.64
CA TYR A 141 58.45 -39.14 9.91
C TYR A 141 57.91 -37.77 10.18
N LEU A 142 58.71 -36.73 9.78
CA LEU A 142 58.40 -35.32 9.89
C LEU A 142 59.10 -34.57 8.74
N LEU A 143 58.33 -33.77 8.02
CA LEU A 143 58.79 -32.71 7.16
C LEU A 143 57.96 -31.47 7.45
N GLU A 144 58.51 -30.53 8.18
CA GLU A 144 57.84 -29.34 8.63
C GLU A 144 58.38 -28.11 7.95
N PHE A 145 57.54 -27.41 7.23
CA PHE A 145 57.81 -26.05 6.72
C PHE A 145 57.28 -25.04 7.73
N LYS A 146 58.17 -24.60 8.62
CA LYS A 146 57.82 -23.76 9.79
C LYS A 146 57.14 -22.44 9.39
N ASP A 147 57.61 -21.82 8.33
CA ASP A 147 57.10 -20.57 7.80
C ASP A 147 55.66 -20.69 7.24
N PHE A 148 55.19 -21.91 6.91
CA PHE A 148 53.87 -22.17 6.35
C PHE A 148 53.02 -23.01 7.29
N ASN A 149 53.59 -23.36 8.46
CA ASN A 149 52.95 -24.26 9.41
C ASN A 149 52.39 -25.52 8.71
N ILE A 150 53.20 -26.08 7.78
CA ILE A 150 52.88 -27.28 7.02
C ILE A 150 53.73 -28.43 7.50
N THR A 151 53.12 -29.51 7.93
CA THR A 151 53.78 -30.73 8.35
C THR A 151 53.37 -31.87 7.43
N LEU A 152 54.33 -32.60 6.94
CA LEU A 152 54.17 -33.77 6.09
C LEU A 152 54.77 -35.00 6.76
N SER A 153 54.16 -36.18 6.56
CA SER A 153 54.72 -37.47 6.95
C SER A 153 54.24 -38.57 5.95
N GLY A 154 55.16 -39.48 5.59
CA GLY A 154 54.85 -40.47 4.59
C GLY A 154 56.09 -41.14 4.01
N VAL A 155 55.96 -41.62 2.78
CA VAL A 155 57.04 -42.26 2.04
C VAL A 155 57.40 -41.42 0.83
N SER A 156 58.71 -41.13 0.67
CA SER A 156 59.27 -40.53 -0.52
C SER A 156 60.16 -41.51 -1.27
N ASN A 157 60.04 -41.56 -2.59
CA ASN A 157 60.88 -42.33 -3.46
C ASN A 157 61.59 -41.41 -4.44
N ALA A 158 62.88 -41.59 -4.62
CA ALA A 158 63.70 -40.81 -5.54
C ALA A 158 64.37 -41.81 -6.51
N ASP A 159 63.93 -41.78 -7.80
CA ASP A 159 64.67 -42.39 -8.89
C ASP A 159 65.76 -41.40 -9.36
N LEU A 160 66.96 -41.61 -8.91
CA LEU A 160 68.12 -40.70 -9.14
C LEU A 160 68.61 -40.75 -10.60
N ARG A 161 68.32 -41.86 -11.32
CA ARG A 161 68.73 -41.98 -12.73
C ARG A 161 67.77 -41.22 -13.68
N ARG A 162 66.45 -41.24 -13.35
CA ARG A 162 65.47 -40.59 -14.13
C ARG A 162 65.07 -39.22 -13.60
N GLN A 163 65.62 -38.80 -12.45
CA GLN A 163 65.31 -37.55 -11.74
C GLN A 163 63.81 -37.43 -11.44
N ILE A 164 63.22 -38.56 -10.95
CA ILE A 164 61.82 -38.59 -10.55
C ILE A 164 61.73 -38.69 -9.04
N TYR A 165 60.99 -37.81 -8.42
CA TYR A 165 60.79 -37.78 -6.98
C TYR A 165 59.34 -37.87 -6.66
N ASP A 166 58.96 -38.89 -5.93
CA ASP A 166 57.60 -39.18 -5.50
C ASP A 166 57.47 -39.06 -3.99
N PHE A 167 56.38 -38.44 -3.54
CA PHE A 167 55.99 -38.45 -2.13
C PHE A 167 54.55 -38.91 -2.02
N ASN A 168 54.27 -39.79 -1.08
CA ASN A 168 52.94 -40.23 -0.73
C ASN A 168 52.82 -40.30 0.78
N GLY A 169 51.88 -39.55 1.35
CA GLY A 169 51.76 -39.42 2.78
C GLY A 169 50.57 -38.59 3.23
N THR A 170 50.69 -38.08 4.42
CA THR A 170 49.70 -37.14 5.00
C THR A 170 50.30 -35.78 5.22
N PHE A 171 49.46 -34.79 5.25
CA PHE A 171 49.88 -33.44 5.62
C PHE A 171 48.95 -32.87 6.68
N SER A 172 49.43 -31.92 7.45
CA SER A 172 48.66 -31.07 8.32
C SER A 172 49.14 -29.61 8.21
N SER A 173 48.19 -28.68 8.28
CA SER A 173 48.48 -27.24 8.36
C SER A 173 47.35 -26.54 9.09
N HIS A 174 47.61 -25.99 10.25
CA HIS A 174 46.58 -25.45 11.15
C HIS A 174 45.55 -26.52 11.47
N GLU A 175 44.26 -26.29 11.15
CA GLU A 175 43.17 -27.25 11.32
C GLU A 175 42.97 -28.19 10.11
N LEU A 176 43.76 -28.02 9.04
CA LEU A 176 43.72 -28.87 7.85
C LEU A 176 44.51 -30.14 8.06
N LYS A 177 43.89 -31.26 7.74
CA LYS A 177 44.57 -32.59 7.70
C LYS A 177 44.07 -33.37 6.50
N GLY A 178 45.01 -34.03 5.80
CA GLY A 178 44.63 -34.83 4.61
C GLY A 178 45.81 -35.62 4.08
N ASN A 179 45.60 -36.25 2.93
CA ASN A 179 46.57 -37.02 2.18
C ASN A 179 47.31 -36.13 1.19
N ALA A 180 48.58 -36.36 0.95
CA ALA A 180 49.37 -35.64 -0.04
C ALA A 180 50.13 -36.65 -0.93
N THR A 181 49.99 -36.49 -2.23
CA THR A 181 50.80 -37.15 -3.22
C THR A 181 51.49 -36.09 -4.07
N VAL A 182 52.78 -36.21 -4.21
CA VAL A 182 53.59 -35.25 -4.97
C VAL A 182 54.50 -36.05 -5.92
N ASN A 183 54.58 -35.58 -7.17
CA ASN A 183 55.53 -36.11 -8.16
C ASN A 183 56.30 -34.94 -8.74
N LEU A 184 57.60 -35.00 -8.68
CA LEU A 184 58.52 -34.04 -9.30
C LEU A 184 59.31 -34.72 -10.39
N LYS A 185 59.23 -34.18 -11.61
CA LYS A 185 59.97 -34.66 -12.78
C LYS A 185 60.27 -33.48 -13.70
N ASP A 186 61.49 -33.41 -14.19
CA ASP A 186 61.95 -32.39 -15.15
C ASP A 186 61.59 -30.94 -14.73
N GLY A 187 61.71 -30.65 -13.41
CA GLY A 187 61.31 -29.32 -12.87
C GLY A 187 59.80 -29.06 -12.74
N GLU A 188 58.97 -30.00 -13.20
CA GLU A 188 57.50 -29.93 -13.03
C GLU A 188 57.08 -30.69 -11.79
N LEU A 189 56.52 -29.98 -10.79
CA LEU A 189 55.94 -30.55 -9.58
C LEU A 189 54.45 -30.75 -9.79
N LYS A 190 53.98 -32.00 -9.79
CA LYS A 190 52.56 -32.38 -9.73
C LYS A 190 52.17 -32.70 -8.32
N TYR A 191 51.07 -32.18 -7.85
CA TYR A 191 50.58 -32.50 -6.52
C TYR A 191 49.08 -32.83 -6.53
N GLU A 192 48.71 -33.74 -5.65
CA GLU A 192 47.35 -34.09 -5.32
C GLU A 192 47.24 -34.11 -3.80
N LEU A 193 46.39 -33.22 -3.26
CA LEU A 193 45.94 -33.23 -1.88
C LEU A 193 44.56 -33.77 -1.82
N GLY A 194 44.29 -34.70 -0.92
CA GLY A 194 43.00 -35.34 -0.84
C GLY A 194 42.55 -35.61 0.60
N ASP A 195 41.27 -35.92 0.73
CA ASP A 195 40.63 -36.25 2.00
C ASP A 195 40.89 -35.21 3.10
N ILE A 196 41.01 -33.93 2.67
CA ILE A 196 41.24 -32.84 3.60
C ILE A 196 39.96 -32.60 4.41
N ASN A 197 40.10 -32.57 5.72
CA ASN A 197 39.03 -32.24 6.63
C ASN A 197 39.46 -31.10 7.56
N ALA A 198 38.60 -30.09 7.71
CA ALA A 198 38.85 -28.96 8.57
C ALA A 198 37.55 -28.48 9.23
N THR A 199 37.64 -28.03 10.45
CA THR A 199 36.50 -27.37 11.14
C THR A 199 36.53 -25.86 10.94
N SER A 200 37.66 -25.30 10.54
CA SER A 200 37.86 -23.91 10.21
C SER A 200 38.87 -23.75 9.10
N LEU A 201 38.74 -22.77 8.28
CA LEU A 201 39.73 -22.36 7.28
C LEU A 201 40.53 -21.12 7.72
N ARG A 202 40.15 -20.55 8.86
CA ARG A 202 40.65 -19.21 9.28
C ARG A 202 42.16 -19.18 9.43
N GLY A 203 42.75 -20.11 10.21
CA GLY A 203 44.19 -20.12 10.49
C GLY A 203 45.03 -20.21 9.21
N PHE A 204 44.67 -21.14 8.32
CA PHE A 204 45.29 -21.32 7.03
C PHE A 204 45.16 -20.11 6.11
N MET A 205 43.95 -19.57 6.00
CA MET A 205 43.66 -18.43 5.11
C MET A 205 44.30 -17.12 5.62
N ASP A 206 44.40 -16.93 6.93
CA ASP A 206 45.07 -15.77 7.51
C ASP A 206 46.56 -15.80 7.20
N GLU A 207 47.20 -16.96 7.32
CA GLU A 207 48.63 -17.09 6.99
C GLU A 207 48.92 -16.99 5.49
N LEU A 208 48.09 -17.66 4.67
CA LEU A 208 48.17 -17.56 3.21
C LEU A 208 47.98 -16.10 2.76
N GLY A 209 47.04 -15.41 3.32
CA GLY A 209 46.77 -14.01 2.99
C GLY A 209 47.90 -13.06 3.43
N ALA A 210 48.56 -13.34 4.57
CA ALA A 210 49.70 -12.54 5.02
C ALA A 210 50.88 -12.67 4.06
N LYS A 211 51.07 -13.85 3.45
CA LYS A 211 52.19 -14.14 2.54
C LYS A 211 51.89 -13.80 1.09
N THR A 212 50.65 -13.90 0.63
CA THR A 212 50.26 -13.67 -0.76
C THR A 212 49.63 -12.28 -1.02
N GLY A 213 49.41 -11.49 0.02
CA GLY A 213 48.76 -10.21 -0.11
C GLY A 213 47.25 -10.33 -0.47
N LEU A 214 46.62 -11.48 -0.14
CA LEU A 214 45.22 -11.70 -0.41
C LEU A 214 44.33 -10.60 0.19
N ASP A 215 43.43 -10.04 -0.60
CA ASP A 215 42.56 -8.95 -0.21
C ASP A 215 41.73 -9.28 1.04
N LYS A 216 41.56 -8.28 1.90
CA LYS A 216 40.84 -8.42 3.16
C LYS A 216 39.34 -8.79 2.94
N GLU A 217 38.74 -8.33 1.88
CA GLU A 217 37.33 -8.65 1.56
C GLU A 217 37.18 -10.10 1.11
N ILE A 218 38.10 -10.60 0.29
CA ILE A 218 38.10 -12.02 -0.10
C ILE A 218 38.25 -12.91 1.13
N LYS A 219 39.12 -12.56 2.08
CA LYS A 219 39.24 -13.28 3.36
C LYS A 219 37.89 -13.28 4.12
N SER A 220 37.25 -12.09 4.22
CA SER A 220 35.98 -11.95 4.91
C SER A 220 34.89 -12.82 4.27
N TRP A 221 34.89 -12.99 2.96
CA TRP A 221 33.98 -13.90 2.27
C TRP A 221 34.25 -15.37 2.56
N ILE A 222 35.52 -15.81 2.61
CA ILE A 222 35.90 -17.21 2.77
C ILE A 222 35.56 -17.74 4.18
N TYR A 223 35.80 -16.96 5.24
CA TYR A 223 35.61 -17.43 6.62
C TYR A 223 34.87 -16.45 7.55
N GLY A 224 34.53 -15.28 7.09
CA GLY A 224 33.71 -14.30 7.83
C GLY A 224 32.23 -14.38 7.48
N TYR A 225 31.93 -14.22 6.22
CA TYR A 225 30.54 -14.25 5.72
C TYR A 225 30.06 -15.66 5.37
N VAL A 226 30.96 -16.59 4.98
CA VAL A 226 30.61 -17.99 4.75
C VAL A 226 31.14 -18.82 5.91
N THR A 227 30.28 -19.48 6.63
CA THR A 227 30.62 -20.37 7.74
C THR A 227 29.97 -21.73 7.54
N ALA A 228 30.65 -22.80 7.97
CA ALA A 228 30.16 -24.17 7.89
C ALA A 228 30.61 -24.95 9.13
N ASP A 229 29.96 -26.10 9.42
CA ASP A 229 30.36 -26.96 10.52
C ASP A 229 31.69 -27.69 10.21
N ASN A 230 31.89 -28.00 8.93
CA ASN A 230 33.12 -28.61 8.43
C ASN A 230 33.35 -28.32 6.95
N TYR A 231 34.61 -28.36 6.56
CA TYR A 231 35.10 -28.23 5.20
C TYR A 231 35.79 -29.52 4.81
N PHE A 232 35.33 -30.16 3.75
CA PHE A 232 35.96 -31.37 3.24
C PHE A 232 36.36 -31.17 1.78
N VAL A 233 37.68 -31.34 1.51
CA VAL A 233 38.19 -31.33 0.14
C VAL A 233 38.58 -32.76 -0.24
N LYS A 234 37.79 -33.31 -1.19
CA LYS A 234 38.01 -34.67 -1.69
C LYS A 234 39.31 -34.79 -2.46
N SER A 235 39.58 -33.80 -3.31
CA SER A 235 40.83 -33.74 -4.08
C SER A 235 41.11 -32.28 -4.47
N LEU A 236 42.38 -31.91 -4.38
CA LEU A 236 42.96 -30.68 -4.92
C LEU A 236 44.21 -31.09 -5.73
N ARG A 237 44.18 -30.88 -7.03
CA ARG A 237 45.26 -31.25 -7.96
C ARG A 237 45.78 -30.01 -8.66
N GLY A 238 47.06 -29.94 -8.81
CA GLY A 238 47.69 -28.87 -9.53
C GLY A 238 49.13 -29.21 -9.95
N LYS A 239 49.71 -28.29 -10.67
CA LYS A 239 51.11 -28.36 -11.12
C LYS A 239 51.82 -27.04 -10.78
N PHE A 240 53.11 -27.13 -10.56
CA PHE A 240 53.96 -26.00 -10.27
C PHE A 240 55.29 -26.17 -11.05
N ASP A 241 55.75 -25.14 -11.71
CA ASP A 241 57.01 -25.13 -12.43
C ASP A 241 58.09 -24.58 -11.46
N LEU A 242 59.05 -25.42 -11.09
CA LEU A 242 60.13 -25.03 -10.20
C LEU A 242 61.12 -24.09 -10.87
N ASN A 243 61.27 -24.13 -12.19
CA ASN A 243 62.20 -23.28 -12.96
C ASN A 243 61.70 -21.84 -13.06
N SER A 244 60.43 -21.67 -13.39
CA SER A 244 59.79 -20.34 -13.42
C SER A 244 59.25 -19.87 -12.07
N GLN A 245 59.16 -20.78 -11.11
CA GLN A 245 58.52 -20.58 -9.80
C GLN A 245 57.04 -20.17 -9.89
N GLU A 246 56.35 -20.63 -10.94
CA GLU A 246 54.93 -20.28 -11.18
C GLU A 246 54.03 -21.50 -11.16
N PRO A 247 52.78 -21.37 -10.59
CA PRO A 247 51.76 -22.43 -10.66
C PRO A 247 51.08 -22.43 -12.05
N TYR A 248 50.75 -23.63 -12.56
CA TYR A 248 49.91 -23.81 -13.72
C TYR A 248 48.43 -23.65 -13.34
N LEU A 249 47.97 -22.40 -13.14
CA LEU A 249 46.64 -22.07 -12.60
C LEU A 249 45.47 -22.69 -13.43
N ASN A 250 45.63 -22.82 -14.74
CA ASN A 250 44.63 -23.42 -15.60
C ASN A 250 44.48 -24.93 -15.43
N GLU A 251 45.47 -25.58 -14.83
CA GLU A 251 45.47 -27.00 -14.53
C GLU A 251 45.05 -27.29 -13.08
N LEU A 252 44.86 -26.24 -12.27
CA LEU A 252 44.38 -26.37 -10.90
C LEU A 252 42.93 -26.84 -10.92
N SER A 253 42.65 -27.91 -10.21
CA SER A 253 41.34 -28.48 -10.03
C SER A 253 41.10 -28.93 -8.59
N ALA A 254 39.89 -28.74 -8.10
CA ALA A 254 39.52 -29.17 -6.76
C ALA A 254 38.05 -29.64 -6.73
N GLN A 255 37.78 -30.57 -5.86
CA GLN A 255 36.42 -31.02 -5.52
C GLN A 255 36.32 -31.16 -4.00
N GLY A 256 35.24 -30.63 -3.48
CA GLY A 256 34.99 -30.67 -2.05
C GLY A 256 33.53 -30.41 -1.69
N PHE A 257 33.24 -30.41 -0.41
CA PHE A 257 31.92 -30.00 0.10
C PHE A 257 32.00 -29.44 1.52
N SER A 258 30.98 -28.66 1.88
CA SER A 258 30.79 -28.18 3.23
C SER A 258 29.37 -28.51 3.71
N LYS A 259 29.17 -28.73 5.00
CA LYS A 259 27.90 -29.04 5.62
C LYS A 259 27.41 -27.90 6.50
N ASN A 260 26.08 -27.74 6.59
CA ASN A 260 25.43 -26.71 7.41
C ASN A 260 25.97 -25.32 7.13
N VAL A 261 26.06 -24.99 5.84
CA VAL A 261 26.64 -23.75 5.37
C VAL A 261 25.71 -22.59 5.64
N LYS A 262 26.24 -21.51 6.19
CA LYS A 262 25.56 -20.22 6.38
C LYS A 262 26.32 -19.15 5.59
N VAL A 263 25.58 -18.38 4.79
CA VAL A 263 26.14 -17.29 3.99
C VAL A 263 25.50 -15.98 4.41
N LYS A 264 26.25 -15.11 5.03
CA LYS A 264 25.84 -13.76 5.42
C LYS A 264 26.23 -12.77 4.31
N PHE A 265 25.39 -12.67 3.30
CA PHE A 265 25.65 -11.87 2.10
C PHE A 265 25.42 -10.36 2.29
N HIS A 266 24.83 -9.95 3.43
CA HIS A 266 24.64 -8.54 3.80
C HIS A 266 24.53 -8.39 5.31
N GLU A 267 25.13 -7.33 5.89
CA GLU A 267 25.20 -7.15 7.34
C GLU A 267 23.84 -7.04 8.03
N LYS A 268 22.88 -6.34 7.38
CA LYS A 268 21.53 -6.10 7.91
C LYS A 268 20.58 -7.26 7.68
N LEU A 269 20.97 -8.30 6.95
CA LEU A 269 20.09 -9.41 6.56
C LEU A 269 20.46 -10.69 7.30
N PRO A 270 19.50 -11.58 7.58
CA PRO A 270 19.76 -12.93 8.03
C PRO A 270 20.57 -13.73 7.02
N ALA A 271 21.41 -14.67 7.50
CA ALA A 271 22.18 -15.53 6.63
C ALA A 271 21.27 -16.47 5.80
N ALA A 272 21.66 -16.73 4.56
CA ALA A 272 21.16 -17.87 3.81
C ALA A 272 21.81 -19.15 4.34
N THR A 273 21.10 -20.27 4.24
CA THR A 273 21.57 -21.56 4.76
C THR A 273 21.49 -22.63 3.67
N ALA A 274 22.42 -23.58 3.70
CA ALA A 274 22.33 -24.78 2.89
C ALA A 274 22.77 -25.99 3.74
N GLU A 275 22.10 -27.12 3.62
CA GLU A 275 22.46 -28.36 4.31
C GLU A 275 23.86 -28.82 3.88
N ARG A 276 24.13 -28.70 2.58
CA ARG A 276 25.42 -29.04 1.99
C ARG A 276 25.65 -28.19 0.75
N VAL A 277 26.90 -27.77 0.56
CA VAL A 277 27.40 -27.12 -0.64
C VAL A 277 28.54 -27.96 -1.20
N ASP A 278 28.36 -28.53 -2.40
CA ASP A 278 29.42 -29.19 -3.15
C ASP A 278 30.12 -28.13 -4.02
N VAL A 279 31.44 -28.17 -4.06
CA VAL A 279 32.30 -27.20 -4.73
C VAL A 279 33.20 -27.92 -5.73
N GLU A 280 33.27 -27.43 -6.95
CA GLU A 280 34.19 -27.91 -7.98
C GLU A 280 34.94 -26.73 -8.60
N LEU A 281 36.24 -26.81 -8.59
CA LEU A 281 37.17 -25.89 -9.26
C LEU A 281 37.74 -26.57 -10.50
N LYS A 282 37.62 -25.95 -11.66
CA LYS A 282 38.18 -26.44 -12.91
C LYS A 282 38.39 -25.30 -13.90
N LYS A 283 39.64 -25.16 -14.42
CA LYS A 283 40.01 -24.14 -15.43
C LYS A 283 39.61 -22.71 -15.03
N GLY A 284 39.85 -22.33 -13.78
CA GLY A 284 39.49 -20.97 -13.28
C GLY A 284 38.00 -20.73 -13.06
N LEU A 285 37.20 -21.78 -13.11
CA LEU A 285 35.78 -21.75 -12.83
C LEU A 285 35.50 -22.47 -11.52
N LEU A 286 34.89 -21.80 -10.58
CA LEU A 286 34.48 -22.35 -9.28
C LEU A 286 32.96 -22.50 -9.28
N PHE A 287 32.49 -23.73 -9.31
CA PHE A 287 31.10 -24.07 -9.40
C PHE A 287 30.58 -24.62 -8.05
N PHE A 288 29.40 -24.12 -7.63
CA PHE A 288 28.78 -24.52 -6.36
C PHE A 288 27.41 -25.18 -6.62
N THR A 289 27.25 -26.39 -6.10
CA THR A 289 25.98 -27.10 -6.10
C THR A 289 25.40 -27.07 -4.70
N LEU A 290 24.23 -26.44 -4.57
CA LEU A 290 23.56 -26.20 -3.29
C LEU A 290 22.54 -27.31 -3.02
N LYS A 291 22.61 -27.96 -1.85
CA LYS A 291 21.58 -28.93 -1.39
C LYS A 291 20.72 -28.27 -0.32
N ASN A 292 19.39 -28.28 -0.55
CA ASN A 292 18.39 -27.70 0.33
C ASN A 292 18.69 -26.25 0.76
N PRO A 293 19.07 -25.38 -0.19
CA PRO A 293 19.33 -24.00 0.15
C PRO A 293 18.04 -23.29 0.57
N LYS A 294 18.12 -22.50 1.63
CA LYS A 294 16.98 -21.75 2.21
C LYS A 294 17.40 -20.36 2.63
N TRP A 295 16.47 -19.44 2.54
CA TRP A 295 16.59 -18.14 3.14
C TRP A 295 15.29 -17.74 3.84
N GLN A 296 15.33 -17.51 5.16
CA GLN A 296 14.13 -17.23 5.96
C GLN A 296 12.96 -18.23 5.70
N GLY A 297 13.25 -19.51 5.64
CA GLY A 297 12.26 -20.56 5.37
C GLY A 297 11.86 -20.72 3.90
N LYS A 298 12.28 -19.82 3.01
CA LYS A 298 12.04 -19.92 1.57
C LYS A 298 13.02 -20.90 0.93
N ASN A 299 12.51 -21.85 0.17
CA ASN A 299 13.33 -22.79 -0.57
C ASN A 299 13.95 -22.11 -1.80
N LEU A 300 15.25 -22.34 -1.99
CA LEU A 300 16.04 -21.87 -3.13
C LEU A 300 16.55 -23.04 -3.96
N ASN A 301 15.81 -24.15 -4.01
CA ASN A 301 16.18 -25.37 -4.71
C ASN A 301 16.41 -25.09 -6.20
N ALA A 302 17.32 -25.83 -6.80
CA ALA A 302 17.80 -25.64 -8.17
C ALA A 302 18.52 -24.29 -8.43
N SER A 303 18.89 -23.57 -7.38
CA SER A 303 19.79 -22.42 -7.49
C SER A 303 21.23 -22.88 -7.72
N THR A 304 21.97 -22.13 -8.52
CA THR A 304 23.39 -22.39 -8.80
C THR A 304 24.21 -21.15 -8.59
N LEU A 305 25.45 -21.35 -8.20
CA LEU A 305 26.43 -20.27 -8.03
C LEU A 305 27.71 -20.69 -8.75
N GLU A 306 28.24 -19.77 -9.52
CA GLU A 306 29.48 -19.94 -10.26
C GLU A 306 30.35 -18.70 -10.12
N ILE A 307 31.66 -18.88 -9.83
CA ILE A 307 32.64 -17.80 -9.89
C ILE A 307 33.58 -18.13 -11.05
N TYR A 308 33.71 -17.21 -11.98
CA TYR A 308 34.48 -17.42 -13.20
C TYR A 308 35.72 -16.52 -13.26
N LYS A 309 36.71 -16.98 -14.03
CA LYS A 309 37.98 -16.26 -14.28
C LYS A 309 38.76 -15.88 -13.03
N ILE A 310 38.72 -16.75 -12.00
CA ILE A 310 39.30 -16.47 -10.67
C ILE A 310 40.81 -16.27 -10.70
N PHE A 311 41.50 -16.70 -11.78
CA PHE A 311 42.92 -16.54 -11.96
C PHE A 311 43.30 -15.41 -12.92
N GLU A 312 42.30 -14.71 -13.49
CA GLU A 312 42.55 -13.58 -14.37
C GLU A 312 42.58 -12.27 -13.57
N LYS A 313 43.50 -11.40 -13.91
CA LYS A 313 43.66 -10.08 -13.23
C LYS A 313 42.48 -9.17 -13.44
N LYS A 314 41.67 -9.40 -14.49
CA LYS A 314 40.47 -8.59 -14.84
C LYS A 314 39.38 -9.48 -15.40
N GLY A 315 38.16 -9.05 -15.19
CA GLY A 315 36.97 -9.73 -15.73
C GLY A 315 36.52 -10.93 -14.92
N ALA A 316 37.08 -11.16 -13.74
CA ALA A 316 36.54 -12.12 -12.78
C ALA A 316 35.15 -11.68 -12.31
N GLY A 317 34.29 -12.63 -12.05
CA GLY A 317 32.93 -12.34 -11.63
C GLY A 317 32.22 -13.55 -11.04
N LEU A 318 30.97 -13.32 -10.71
CA LEU A 318 30.09 -14.31 -10.09
C LEU A 318 28.73 -14.33 -10.81
N THR A 319 28.29 -15.51 -11.20
CA THR A 319 26.94 -15.73 -11.70
C THR A 319 26.14 -16.49 -10.67
N LEU A 320 25.04 -15.90 -10.19
CA LEU A 320 24.10 -16.51 -9.25
C LEU A 320 22.75 -16.69 -9.93
N ASN A 321 22.33 -17.93 -10.11
CA ASN A 321 21.00 -18.26 -10.60
C ASN A 321 20.15 -18.72 -9.43
N LEU A 322 19.18 -17.89 -9.03
CA LEU A 322 18.23 -18.18 -7.97
C LEU A 322 16.94 -18.72 -8.57
N GLN A 323 16.41 -19.77 -7.96
CA GLN A 323 15.10 -20.31 -8.26
C GLN A 323 14.33 -20.53 -6.95
N THR A 324 13.13 -19.98 -6.89
CA THR A 324 12.30 -20.06 -5.69
C THR A 324 10.83 -20.20 -6.04
N SER A 325 10.08 -20.77 -5.12
CA SER A 325 8.62 -20.82 -5.12
C SER A 325 8.15 -20.31 -3.75
N ALA A 326 7.96 -19.01 -3.62
CA ALA A 326 7.68 -18.36 -2.34
C ALA A 326 6.92 -17.06 -2.56
N LEU A 327 6.32 -16.51 -1.47
CA LEU A 327 5.69 -15.20 -1.49
C LEU A 327 6.74 -14.07 -1.59
N PHE A 328 6.39 -13.02 -2.32
CA PHE A 328 7.08 -11.73 -2.27
C PHE A 328 6.59 -10.94 -1.05
N ASP A 329 7.01 -11.35 0.13
CA ASP A 329 6.60 -10.81 1.43
C ASP A 329 7.58 -9.77 1.99
N LYS A 330 7.35 -9.34 3.23
CA LYS A 330 8.22 -8.41 3.94
C LYS A 330 9.68 -8.86 4.00
N SER A 331 9.91 -10.18 4.06
CA SER A 331 11.28 -10.69 4.10
C SER A 331 12.00 -10.44 2.79
N VAL A 332 11.34 -10.66 1.64
CA VAL A 332 11.93 -10.35 0.33
C VAL A 332 12.12 -8.83 0.16
N ASN A 333 11.15 -8.03 0.59
CA ASN A 333 11.29 -6.57 0.60
C ASN A 333 12.47 -6.10 1.46
N SER A 334 12.81 -6.81 2.55
CA SER A 334 13.96 -6.47 3.38
C SER A 334 15.29 -6.60 2.63
N ILE A 335 15.38 -7.54 1.65
CA ILE A 335 16.56 -7.64 0.78
C ILE A 335 16.67 -6.38 -0.07
N LEU A 336 15.60 -6.03 -0.78
CA LEU A 336 15.60 -4.86 -1.66
C LEU A 336 15.94 -3.58 -0.88
N LYS A 337 15.36 -3.42 0.30
CA LYS A 337 15.63 -2.29 1.19
C LYS A 337 17.08 -2.23 1.70
N ALA A 338 17.72 -3.38 1.91
CA ALA A 338 19.12 -3.44 2.29
C ALA A 338 20.06 -2.92 1.17
N TYR A 339 19.59 -2.96 -0.07
CA TYR A 339 20.25 -2.40 -1.26
C TYR A 339 19.62 -1.08 -1.72
N ASP A 340 18.94 -0.35 -0.80
CA ASP A 340 18.32 0.97 -1.03
C ASP A 340 17.26 0.97 -2.15
N ILE A 341 16.61 -0.18 -2.40
CA ILE A 341 15.51 -0.32 -3.35
C ILE A 341 14.22 -0.47 -2.55
N GLU A 342 13.33 0.51 -2.61
CA GLU A 342 12.02 0.43 -1.99
C GLU A 342 10.93 0.24 -3.07
N ILE A 343 10.29 -0.93 -3.07
CA ILE A 343 9.14 -1.23 -3.94
C ILE A 343 7.89 -1.32 -3.07
N PRO A 344 6.85 -0.52 -3.35
CA PRO A 344 5.64 -0.49 -2.53
C PRO A 344 4.70 -1.68 -2.81
N VAL A 345 5.26 -2.89 -2.87
CA VAL A 345 4.52 -4.14 -3.15
C VAL A 345 4.83 -5.19 -2.10
N GLU A 346 3.81 -5.85 -1.59
CA GLU A 346 3.93 -6.98 -0.64
C GLU A 346 2.85 -8.01 -0.94
N GLN A 347 3.24 -9.25 -1.22
CA GLN A 347 2.30 -10.35 -1.41
C GLN A 347 1.87 -10.94 -0.07
N LEU A 348 0.57 -10.97 0.19
CA LEU A 348 -0.01 -11.52 1.44
C LEU A 348 -0.37 -12.99 1.30
N SER A 349 -0.78 -13.42 0.12
CA SER A 349 -1.19 -14.80 -0.16
C SER A 349 -0.98 -15.15 -1.63
N GLY A 350 -1.16 -16.44 -1.98
CA GLY A 350 -0.93 -16.96 -3.32
C GLY A 350 0.44 -17.61 -3.46
N LYS A 351 0.97 -17.64 -4.67
CA LYS A 351 2.24 -18.29 -5.00
C LYS A 351 3.01 -17.46 -6.01
N THR A 352 4.31 -17.33 -5.81
CA THR A 352 5.23 -16.74 -6.80
C THR A 352 6.33 -17.74 -7.12
N ASP A 353 6.38 -18.19 -8.35
CA ASP A 353 7.49 -18.97 -8.90
C ASP A 353 8.46 -17.99 -9.57
N GLY A 354 9.69 -17.93 -9.11
CA GLY A 354 10.68 -16.96 -9.54
C GLY A 354 11.99 -17.60 -9.99
N LYS A 355 12.57 -17.05 -11.05
CA LYS A 355 13.94 -17.28 -11.50
C LYS A 355 14.63 -15.93 -11.61
N LEU A 356 15.79 -15.79 -10.97
CA LEU A 356 16.61 -14.58 -11.00
C LEU A 356 18.04 -14.95 -11.29
N ALA A 357 18.60 -14.45 -12.37
CA ALA A 357 20.01 -14.51 -12.68
C ALA A 357 20.66 -13.18 -12.34
N LEU A 358 21.74 -13.24 -11.54
CA LEU A 358 22.61 -12.13 -11.22
C LEU A 358 23.98 -12.44 -11.79
N ASP A 359 24.53 -11.53 -12.57
CA ASP A 359 25.91 -11.57 -13.02
C ASP A 359 26.64 -10.33 -12.48
N ILE A 360 27.65 -10.58 -11.64
CA ILE A 360 28.39 -9.56 -10.92
C ILE A 360 29.85 -9.64 -11.36
N LYS A 361 30.32 -8.67 -12.12
CA LYS A 361 31.75 -8.49 -12.40
C LYS A 361 32.40 -7.73 -11.26
N PHE A 362 33.58 -8.15 -10.85
CA PHE A 362 34.26 -7.56 -9.69
C PHE A 362 35.09 -6.33 -10.02
N ASP A 363 35.70 -6.29 -11.18
CA ASP A 363 36.52 -5.16 -11.63
C ASP A 363 36.38 -4.90 -13.15
N PRO A 364 35.76 -3.75 -13.58
CA PRO A 364 35.01 -2.83 -12.71
C PRO A 364 33.73 -3.50 -12.14
N LEU A 365 33.25 -3.03 -10.99
CA LEU A 365 32.02 -3.56 -10.40
C LEU A 365 30.83 -3.23 -11.31
N GLU A 366 30.28 -4.27 -11.95
CA GLU A 366 29.08 -4.20 -12.77
C GLU A 366 28.12 -5.29 -12.34
N VAL A 367 26.86 -4.95 -12.14
CA VAL A 367 25.83 -5.91 -11.78
C VAL A 367 24.77 -5.90 -12.87
N THR A 368 24.52 -7.07 -13.46
CA THR A 368 23.40 -7.28 -14.36
C THR A 368 22.38 -8.23 -13.76
N THR A 369 21.12 -7.92 -13.94
CA THR A 369 20.01 -8.73 -13.39
C THR A 369 19.04 -9.14 -14.48
N ASN A 370 18.65 -10.41 -14.48
CA ASN A 370 17.61 -10.93 -15.35
C ASN A 370 16.67 -11.81 -14.51
N GLY A 371 15.42 -11.37 -14.33
CA GLY A 371 14.43 -12.04 -13.51
C GLY A 371 13.15 -12.36 -14.26
N LYS A 372 12.58 -13.53 -13.98
CA LYS A 372 11.24 -13.91 -14.45
C LYS A 372 10.47 -14.48 -13.28
N PHE A 373 9.32 -13.89 -13.02
CA PHE A 373 8.48 -14.28 -11.89
C PHE A 373 7.06 -14.47 -12.38
N LYS A 374 6.44 -15.55 -11.95
CA LYS A 374 5.05 -15.87 -12.23
C LYS A 374 4.27 -15.90 -10.93
N VAL A 375 3.39 -14.94 -10.78
CA VAL A 375 2.46 -14.85 -9.65
C VAL A 375 1.17 -15.55 -10.03
N SER A 376 0.66 -16.41 -9.14
CA SER A 376 -0.59 -17.12 -9.35
C SER A 376 -1.46 -17.03 -8.10
N GLY A 377 -2.60 -16.37 -8.26
CA GLY A 377 -3.64 -16.18 -7.24
C GLY A 377 -3.17 -15.47 -5.98
N GLY A 378 -4.05 -14.72 -5.34
CA GLY A 378 -3.78 -14.20 -4.02
C GLY A 378 -3.99 -12.72 -3.84
N GLN A 379 -3.64 -12.26 -2.66
CA GLN A 379 -3.78 -10.87 -2.25
C GLN A 379 -2.41 -10.21 -2.16
N THR A 380 -2.33 -9.00 -2.67
CA THR A 380 -1.09 -8.20 -2.71
C THR A 380 -1.39 -6.79 -2.23
N LEU A 381 -0.58 -6.27 -1.33
CA LEU A 381 -0.57 -4.85 -1.03
C LEU A 381 0.24 -4.12 -2.10
N ILE A 382 -0.34 -3.11 -2.70
CA ILE A 382 0.31 -2.19 -3.62
C ILE A 382 0.15 -0.79 -3.03
N ALA A 383 1.24 -0.18 -2.63
CA ALA A 383 1.25 1.10 -1.91
C ALA A 383 0.32 1.12 -0.66
N GLY A 384 0.22 0.00 0.05
CA GLY A 384 -0.64 -0.17 1.22
C GLY A 384 -2.09 -0.54 0.91
N ALA A 385 -2.55 -0.40 -0.33
CA ALA A 385 -3.89 -0.81 -0.74
C ALA A 385 -3.94 -2.30 -1.13
N LYS A 386 -4.99 -2.99 -0.74
CA LYS A 386 -5.16 -4.44 -0.90
C LYS A 386 -5.80 -4.78 -2.24
N PHE A 387 -5.06 -5.49 -3.09
CA PHE A 387 -5.50 -5.94 -4.41
C PHE A 387 -5.64 -7.47 -4.43
N ASN A 388 -6.62 -7.96 -5.14
CA ASN A 388 -6.74 -9.34 -5.56
C ASN A 388 -6.00 -9.48 -6.91
N VAL A 389 -5.10 -10.42 -7.03
CA VAL A 389 -4.32 -10.69 -8.26
C VAL A 389 -4.67 -12.09 -8.74
N GLY A 390 -5.20 -12.21 -9.95
CA GLY A 390 -5.46 -13.50 -10.58
C GLY A 390 -4.15 -14.15 -11.02
N THR A 391 -3.44 -13.54 -11.95
CA THR A 391 -2.09 -13.95 -12.36
C THR A 391 -1.27 -12.72 -12.74
N ALA A 392 0.05 -12.78 -12.55
CA ALA A 392 0.95 -11.79 -13.10
C ALA A 392 2.26 -12.44 -13.57
N ASP A 393 2.69 -12.07 -14.77
CA ASP A 393 4.02 -12.37 -15.30
C ASP A 393 4.88 -11.11 -15.13
N VAL A 394 6.02 -11.26 -14.46
CA VAL A 394 6.93 -10.17 -14.14
C VAL A 394 8.29 -10.48 -14.74
N GLU A 395 8.82 -9.60 -15.56
CA GLU A 395 10.16 -9.67 -16.14
C GLU A 395 11.01 -8.50 -15.65
N LEU A 396 12.17 -8.82 -15.10
CA LEU A 396 13.16 -7.86 -14.65
C LEU A 396 14.39 -7.95 -15.57
N LEU A 397 14.80 -6.83 -16.11
CA LEU A 397 16.07 -6.72 -16.85
C LEU A 397 16.81 -5.48 -16.35
N ASN A 398 17.83 -5.69 -15.55
CA ASN A 398 18.53 -4.65 -14.81
C ASN A 398 17.56 -3.83 -13.96
N ASP A 399 17.40 -2.55 -14.28
CA ASP A 399 16.49 -1.62 -13.61
C ASP A 399 15.12 -1.52 -14.29
N LYS A 400 14.85 -2.32 -15.32
CA LYS A 400 13.59 -2.31 -16.07
C LYS A 400 12.70 -3.48 -15.67
N LEU A 401 11.51 -3.17 -15.23
CA LEU A 401 10.51 -4.15 -14.81
C LEU A 401 9.30 -4.09 -15.75
N LYS A 402 8.95 -5.23 -16.34
CA LYS A 402 7.71 -5.41 -17.10
C LYS A 402 6.77 -6.30 -16.31
N VAL A 403 5.54 -5.87 -16.13
CA VAL A 403 4.50 -6.62 -15.42
C VAL A 403 3.30 -6.78 -16.33
N ASN A 404 2.85 -8.01 -16.53
CA ASN A 404 1.60 -8.31 -17.21
C ASN A 404 0.67 -9.03 -16.21
N ALA A 405 -0.29 -8.31 -15.68
CA ALA A 405 -1.23 -8.79 -14.68
C ALA A 405 -2.61 -9.01 -15.30
N LYS A 406 -3.27 -10.10 -14.92
CA LYS A 406 -4.63 -10.44 -15.35
C LYS A 406 -5.53 -10.63 -14.14
N ASN A 407 -6.79 -10.17 -14.29
CA ASN A 407 -7.80 -10.23 -13.24
C ASN A 407 -7.28 -9.60 -11.93
N THR A 408 -6.69 -8.43 -12.05
CA THR A 408 -6.15 -7.68 -10.91
C THR A 408 -7.12 -6.56 -10.55
N GLY A 409 -7.42 -6.39 -9.26
CA GLY A 409 -8.36 -5.36 -8.83
C GLY A 409 -8.69 -5.44 -7.34
N MET A 410 -9.75 -4.77 -6.98
CA MET A 410 -10.36 -4.79 -5.65
C MET A 410 -11.80 -5.33 -5.78
N ASP A 411 -12.52 -5.43 -4.68
CA ASP A 411 -13.89 -5.97 -4.68
C ASP A 411 -14.84 -5.22 -5.60
N PHE A 412 -14.55 -3.94 -5.86
CA PHE A 412 -15.37 -3.06 -6.69
C PHE A 412 -14.87 -2.89 -8.13
N PHE A 413 -13.68 -3.40 -8.49
CA PHE A 413 -13.19 -3.38 -9.87
C PHE A 413 -12.24 -4.52 -10.20
N SER A 414 -12.14 -4.86 -11.48
CA SER A 414 -11.19 -5.82 -12.03
C SER A 414 -10.62 -5.32 -13.35
N ALA A 415 -9.34 -5.56 -13.59
CA ALA A 415 -8.62 -5.13 -14.78
C ALA A 415 -7.55 -6.13 -15.20
N ASP A 416 -7.20 -6.11 -16.47
CA ASP A 416 -5.94 -6.64 -17.00
C ASP A 416 -5.02 -5.45 -17.25
N ALA A 417 -3.76 -5.52 -16.79
CA ALA A 417 -2.83 -4.40 -16.84
C ALA A 417 -1.44 -4.84 -17.30
N ALA A 418 -0.82 -4.03 -18.12
CA ALA A 418 0.58 -4.11 -18.49
C ALA A 418 1.31 -2.86 -17.96
N ALA A 419 2.35 -3.07 -17.16
CA ALA A 419 3.17 -1.99 -16.62
C ALA A 419 4.62 -2.10 -17.09
N ASN A 420 5.21 -0.98 -17.48
CA ASN A 420 6.65 -0.83 -17.70
C ASN A 420 7.20 0.13 -16.66
N ILE A 421 8.04 -0.37 -15.78
CA ILE A 421 8.55 0.37 -14.62
C ILE A 421 10.07 0.49 -14.74
N ASP A 422 10.57 1.67 -14.51
CA ASP A 422 11.97 2.01 -14.37
C ASP A 422 12.33 2.11 -12.90
N LEU A 423 13.03 1.11 -12.37
CA LEU A 423 13.42 1.06 -10.96
C LEU A 423 14.51 2.10 -10.62
N GLY A 424 15.30 2.51 -11.60
CA GLY A 424 16.29 3.58 -11.41
C GLY A 424 15.64 4.96 -11.25
N LYS A 425 14.48 5.16 -11.88
CA LYS A 425 13.67 6.39 -11.77
C LYS A 425 12.54 6.27 -10.76
N LEU A 426 12.27 5.07 -10.27
CA LEU A 426 11.13 4.73 -9.40
C LEU A 426 9.79 5.21 -9.99
N ALA A 427 9.62 5.02 -11.30
CA ALA A 427 8.45 5.46 -12.04
C ALA A 427 8.12 4.50 -13.20
N GLY A 428 6.88 4.57 -13.70
CA GLY A 428 6.45 3.72 -14.80
C GLY A 428 5.15 4.14 -15.46
N GLU A 429 4.81 3.43 -16.51
CA GLU A 429 3.55 3.59 -17.24
C GLU A 429 2.76 2.28 -17.15
N ILE A 430 1.47 2.43 -16.97
CA ILE A 430 0.51 1.31 -16.84
C ILE A 430 -0.54 1.50 -17.92
N ASN A 431 -0.74 0.50 -18.76
CA ASN A 431 -1.80 0.45 -19.74
C ASN A 431 -2.59 -0.84 -19.56
N GLY A 432 -3.89 -0.80 -19.81
CA GLY A 432 -4.67 -2.00 -19.61
C GLY A 432 -6.12 -1.87 -20.05
N THR A 433 -6.88 -2.88 -19.71
CA THR A 433 -8.32 -2.93 -19.91
C THR A 433 -9.00 -3.15 -18.58
N LEU A 434 -9.77 -2.17 -18.15
CA LEU A 434 -10.73 -2.34 -17.06
C LEU A 434 -11.78 -3.34 -17.53
N LYS A 435 -12.06 -4.40 -16.79
CA LYS A 435 -13.13 -5.37 -17.09
C LYS A 435 -14.48 -4.89 -16.61
N GLY A 436 -14.46 -4.15 -15.53
CA GLY A 436 -15.61 -3.51 -14.95
C GLY A 436 -15.26 -2.84 -13.62
N LEU A 437 -16.00 -1.80 -13.30
CA LEU A 437 -15.96 -1.12 -12.02
C LEU A 437 -17.39 -0.85 -11.57
N ASN A 438 -17.71 -1.21 -10.35
CA ASN A 438 -19.00 -0.91 -9.72
C ASN A 438 -18.76 -0.42 -8.30
N LEU A 439 -18.71 0.90 -8.17
CA LEU A 439 -18.59 1.56 -6.88
C LEU A 439 -19.97 1.95 -6.39
N ALA A 440 -20.37 1.42 -5.25
CA ALA A 440 -21.66 1.69 -4.64
C ALA A 440 -21.49 2.10 -3.17
N PHE A 441 -22.43 2.90 -2.67
CA PHE A 441 -22.56 3.22 -1.26
C PHE A 441 -23.97 2.84 -0.78
N GLY A 442 -24.07 1.85 0.06
CA GLY A 442 -25.35 1.24 0.41
C GLY A 442 -26.05 0.67 -0.83
N LYS A 443 -27.26 1.19 -1.12
CA LYS A 443 -28.02 0.81 -2.32
C LYS A 443 -27.78 1.73 -3.53
N SER A 444 -27.01 2.79 -3.38
CA SER A 444 -26.77 3.80 -4.41
C SER A 444 -25.52 3.49 -5.21
N GLU A 445 -25.67 3.27 -6.52
CA GLU A 445 -24.54 3.18 -7.45
C GLU A 445 -23.90 4.57 -7.63
N ILE A 446 -22.62 4.69 -7.24
CA ILE A 446 -21.86 5.94 -7.39
C ILE A 446 -21.27 6.03 -8.78
N LEU A 447 -20.56 4.97 -9.20
CA LEU A 447 -19.85 4.91 -10.47
C LEU A 447 -19.90 3.48 -11.03
N LYS A 448 -20.29 3.34 -12.29
CA LYS A 448 -20.35 2.06 -12.99
C LYS A 448 -19.68 2.20 -14.36
N LEU A 449 -18.55 1.53 -14.51
CA LEU A 449 -17.82 1.45 -15.77
C LEU A 449 -17.88 0.04 -16.31
N ASN A 450 -18.15 -0.09 -17.60
CA ASN A 450 -18.03 -1.34 -18.33
C ASN A 450 -16.59 -1.53 -18.80
N ALA A 451 -16.34 -2.61 -19.53
CA ALA A 451 -15.03 -2.89 -20.10
C ALA A 451 -14.55 -1.73 -20.98
N MET A 452 -13.38 -1.18 -20.66
CA MET A 452 -12.78 -0.05 -21.37
C MET A 452 -11.28 0.03 -21.15
N PRO A 453 -10.50 0.60 -22.09
CA PRO A 453 -9.08 0.84 -21.91
C PRO A 453 -8.84 1.88 -20.81
N PHE A 454 -7.71 1.73 -20.12
CA PHE A 454 -7.18 2.73 -19.21
C PHE A 454 -5.68 2.92 -19.39
N ALA A 455 -5.20 4.10 -19.04
CA ALA A 455 -3.78 4.43 -19.02
C ALA A 455 -3.48 5.25 -17.77
N ALA A 456 -2.34 4.94 -17.13
CA ALA A 456 -1.91 5.63 -15.93
C ALA A 456 -0.38 5.73 -15.89
N ARG A 457 0.13 6.75 -15.19
CA ARG A 457 1.54 6.91 -14.84
C ARG A 457 1.72 6.67 -13.35
N LEU A 458 2.66 5.82 -13.01
CA LEU A 458 3.06 5.50 -11.63
C LEU A 458 4.35 6.24 -11.28
N ASP A 459 4.40 6.85 -10.10
CA ASP A 459 5.58 7.47 -9.52
C ASP A 459 5.65 7.10 -8.04
N PHE A 460 6.74 6.46 -7.63
CA PHE A 460 7.04 6.08 -6.25
C PHE A 460 8.43 6.53 -5.80
N SER A 461 8.97 7.56 -6.47
CA SER A 461 10.26 8.17 -6.13
C SER A 461 10.24 8.97 -4.83
N GLY A 462 9.03 9.39 -4.39
CA GLY A 462 8.82 10.13 -3.17
C GLY A 462 8.44 9.26 -1.97
N LYS A 463 8.12 9.92 -0.85
CA LYS A 463 7.61 9.25 0.36
C LYS A 463 6.28 8.54 0.13
N ASP A 464 5.46 9.08 -0.76
CA ASP A 464 4.14 8.58 -1.12
C ASP A 464 4.14 8.11 -2.57
N THR A 465 3.40 7.05 -2.86
CA THR A 465 3.21 6.55 -4.23
C THR A 465 2.09 7.32 -4.91
N ARG A 466 2.35 7.82 -6.11
CA ARG A 466 1.38 8.54 -6.95
C ARG A 466 1.02 7.75 -8.19
N LEU A 467 -0.27 7.71 -8.50
CA LEU A 467 -0.83 7.12 -9.71
C LEU A 467 -1.68 8.16 -10.42
N ASP A 468 -1.22 8.67 -11.56
CA ASP A 468 -1.95 9.61 -12.39
C ASP A 468 -2.66 8.85 -13.52
N ILE A 469 -3.98 8.78 -13.44
CA ILE A 469 -4.83 8.13 -14.44
C ILE A 469 -5.17 9.17 -15.52
N ALA A 470 -4.93 8.81 -16.78
CA ALA A 470 -5.25 9.67 -17.92
C ALA A 470 -6.61 9.33 -18.54
N LEU A 471 -6.99 8.04 -18.53
CA LEU A 471 -8.23 7.52 -19.13
C LEU A 471 -8.90 6.56 -18.13
N PRO A 472 -10.26 6.53 -18.04
CA PRO A 472 -11.26 7.26 -18.82
C PRO A 472 -11.46 8.71 -18.37
N ALA A 473 -10.96 9.07 -17.20
CA ALA A 473 -11.02 10.42 -16.63
C ALA A 473 -9.70 10.75 -15.97
N ALA A 474 -9.25 11.97 -16.11
CA ALA A 474 -8.07 12.43 -15.42
C ALA A 474 -8.28 12.36 -13.89
N ALA A 475 -7.46 11.58 -13.22
CA ALA A 475 -7.47 11.41 -11.78
C ALA A 475 -6.06 11.23 -11.26
N SER A 476 -5.77 11.75 -10.08
CA SER A 476 -4.51 11.52 -9.38
C SER A 476 -4.78 10.84 -8.05
N LEU A 477 -4.19 9.68 -7.85
CA LEU A 477 -4.27 8.93 -6.60
C LEU A 477 -2.90 8.99 -5.92
N LYS A 478 -2.91 9.30 -4.64
CA LYS A 478 -1.73 9.34 -3.79
C LYS A 478 -1.92 8.35 -2.65
N PHE A 479 -0.96 7.45 -2.48
CA PHE A 479 -0.97 6.42 -1.46
C PHE A 479 0.19 6.65 -0.48
N GLY A 480 -0.13 6.69 0.82
CA GLY A 480 0.86 6.95 1.87
C GLY A 480 0.25 6.85 3.26
N ALA A 481 0.73 7.64 4.21
CA ALA A 481 0.15 7.71 5.56
C ALA A 481 -1.33 8.17 5.55
N GLN A 482 -1.70 8.94 4.56
CA GLN A 482 -3.05 9.32 4.20
C GLN A 482 -3.19 9.16 2.68
N ASN A 483 -4.18 8.41 2.25
CA ASN A 483 -4.49 8.26 0.84
C ASN A 483 -5.32 9.46 0.36
N GLU A 484 -5.05 9.89 -0.86
CA GLU A 484 -5.73 11.04 -1.47
C GLU A 484 -6.12 10.70 -2.91
N ILE A 485 -7.35 11.01 -3.30
CA ILE A 485 -7.87 10.85 -4.66
C ILE A 485 -8.32 12.21 -5.14
N ASN A 486 -7.69 12.72 -6.16
CA ASN A 486 -8.02 13.99 -6.78
C ASN A 486 -8.60 13.77 -8.17
N LEU A 487 -9.83 14.24 -8.36
CA LEU A 487 -10.56 14.31 -9.63
C LEU A 487 -10.72 15.79 -9.97
N PRO A 488 -9.92 16.34 -10.88
CA PRO A 488 -10.00 17.77 -11.21
C PRO A 488 -11.36 18.20 -11.75
N ASN A 489 -12.05 17.32 -12.47
CA ASN A 489 -13.40 17.55 -12.96
C ASN A 489 -14.16 16.23 -13.16
N VAL A 490 -15.36 16.15 -12.58
CA VAL A 490 -16.24 14.97 -12.68
C VAL A 490 -17.01 14.88 -13.99
N LYS A 491 -16.92 15.87 -14.87
CA LYS A 491 -17.67 15.95 -16.13
C LYS A 491 -17.51 14.72 -17.01
N SER A 492 -16.30 14.19 -17.12
CA SER A 492 -16.00 12.98 -17.89
C SER A 492 -16.63 11.72 -17.29
N LEU A 493 -17.00 11.74 -16.02
CA LEU A 493 -17.64 10.61 -15.33
C LEU A 493 -19.17 10.65 -15.40
N LEU A 494 -19.78 11.73 -15.89
CA LEU A 494 -21.24 11.85 -15.97
C LEU A 494 -21.94 10.70 -16.72
N PRO A 495 -21.41 10.18 -17.84
CA PRO A 495 -22.04 9.04 -18.51
C PRO A 495 -22.12 7.79 -17.64
N TYR A 496 -21.20 7.66 -16.69
CA TYR A 496 -20.94 6.46 -15.93
C TYR A 496 -21.36 6.54 -14.46
N SER A 497 -21.84 7.72 -14.00
CA SER A 497 -22.24 7.92 -12.61
C SER A 497 -23.74 8.12 -12.48
N PRO A 498 -24.50 7.11 -12.03
CA PRO A 498 -25.91 7.26 -11.69
C PRO A 498 -26.10 8.33 -10.61
N LEU A 499 -25.20 8.40 -9.62
CA LEU A 499 -25.26 9.39 -8.54
C LEU A 499 -25.18 10.82 -9.08
N LEU A 500 -24.19 11.14 -9.91
CA LEU A 500 -24.04 12.48 -10.48
C LEU A 500 -25.26 12.88 -11.34
N LYS A 501 -25.84 11.91 -12.06
CA LYS A 501 -27.08 12.12 -12.84
C LYS A 501 -28.29 12.39 -11.94
N SER A 502 -28.48 11.60 -10.89
CA SER A 502 -29.61 11.80 -9.96
C SER A 502 -29.50 13.13 -9.22
N LEU A 503 -28.32 13.54 -8.85
CA LEU A 503 -28.07 14.86 -8.22
C LEU A 503 -28.01 16.00 -9.23
N LYS A 504 -28.22 15.73 -10.53
CA LYS A 504 -28.15 16.73 -11.62
C LYS A 504 -26.83 17.53 -11.60
N ILE A 505 -25.73 16.91 -11.16
CA ILE A 505 -24.39 17.52 -11.15
C ILE A 505 -23.84 17.52 -12.60
N SER A 506 -23.23 18.61 -13.02
CA SER A 506 -22.68 18.77 -14.38
C SER A 506 -21.17 18.97 -14.40
N GLU A 507 -20.60 19.59 -13.39
CA GLU A 507 -19.17 19.91 -13.29
C GLU A 507 -18.76 19.98 -11.81
N GLY A 508 -17.45 19.98 -11.54
CA GLY A 508 -16.86 20.17 -10.23
C GLY A 508 -15.61 19.32 -10.06
N GLY A 509 -14.70 19.78 -9.20
CA GLY A 509 -13.54 19.01 -8.76
C GLY A 509 -13.83 18.28 -7.46
N VAL A 510 -13.24 17.11 -7.26
CA VAL A 510 -13.40 16.32 -6.03
C VAL A 510 -12.03 15.88 -5.52
N ASN A 511 -11.78 16.15 -4.25
CA ASN A 511 -10.62 15.64 -3.52
C ASN A 511 -11.11 14.79 -2.36
N ILE A 512 -10.69 13.53 -2.31
CA ILE A 512 -11.05 12.56 -1.29
C ILE A 512 -9.81 12.21 -0.48
N LYS A 513 -9.90 12.33 0.84
CA LYS A 513 -8.86 11.91 1.78
C LYS A 513 -9.36 10.76 2.62
N THR A 514 -8.53 9.71 2.76
CA THR A 514 -8.88 8.52 3.53
C THR A 514 -7.64 7.81 4.06
N LYS A 515 -7.76 7.13 5.19
CA LYS A 515 -6.71 6.25 5.71
C LYS A 515 -6.98 4.77 5.43
N ASP A 516 -8.23 4.40 5.33
CA ASP A 516 -8.70 3.00 5.33
C ASP A 516 -9.68 2.68 4.18
N PHE A 517 -10.04 3.65 3.34
CA PHE A 517 -11.07 3.57 2.31
C PHE A 517 -12.51 3.31 2.83
N GLU A 518 -12.71 3.28 4.15
CA GLU A 518 -14.00 3.15 4.81
C GLU A 518 -14.50 4.50 5.32
N ASN A 519 -13.59 5.33 5.82
CA ASN A 519 -13.84 6.67 6.28
C ASN A 519 -13.27 7.68 5.28
N LEU A 520 -14.16 8.42 4.61
CA LEU A 520 -13.80 9.36 3.57
C LEU A 520 -14.08 10.78 4.01
N SER A 521 -13.12 11.68 3.83
CA SER A 521 -13.34 13.13 3.88
C SER A 521 -13.22 13.67 2.46
N ILE A 522 -14.29 14.27 1.97
CA ILE A 522 -14.44 14.67 0.57
C ILE A 522 -14.59 16.19 0.50
N GLU A 523 -13.73 16.83 -0.24
CA GLU A 523 -13.85 18.22 -0.63
C GLU A 523 -14.32 18.31 -2.08
N ALA A 524 -15.57 18.70 -2.31
CA ALA A 524 -16.14 18.90 -3.63
C ALA A 524 -16.12 20.39 -3.96
N ASN A 525 -15.29 20.81 -4.91
CA ASN A 525 -15.03 22.19 -5.23
C ASN A 525 -15.69 22.64 -6.54
N GLY A 526 -16.34 23.81 -6.52
CA GLY A 526 -16.96 24.39 -7.70
C GLY A 526 -17.98 23.49 -8.37
N VAL A 527 -18.76 22.75 -7.57
CA VAL A 527 -19.79 21.82 -8.08
C VAL A 527 -20.92 22.61 -8.69
N LYS A 528 -21.24 22.33 -9.96
CA LYS A 528 -22.42 22.86 -10.64
C LYS A 528 -23.53 21.80 -10.68
N PHE A 529 -24.70 22.21 -10.30
CA PHE A 529 -25.85 21.32 -10.16
C PHE A 529 -27.15 22.06 -10.52
N LYS A 530 -28.26 21.35 -10.60
CA LYS A 530 -29.58 21.92 -10.77
C LYS A 530 -30.44 21.61 -9.56
N THR A 531 -30.91 22.63 -8.89
CA THR A 531 -31.84 22.51 -7.74
C THR A 531 -33.02 23.51 -7.90
N PRO A 532 -34.11 23.30 -7.20
CA PRO A 532 -35.19 24.26 -7.10
C PRO A 532 -34.91 25.36 -6.05
N LEU A 533 -33.66 25.65 -5.78
CA LEU A 533 -33.22 26.64 -4.78
C LEU A 533 -32.73 27.91 -5.47
N PHE A 534 -33.03 29.05 -4.87
CA PHE A 534 -32.64 30.40 -5.34
C PHE A 534 -31.96 31.18 -4.23
N LYS A 535 -31.04 32.00 -4.59
CA LYS A 535 -30.40 32.93 -3.67
C LYS A 535 -31.34 34.10 -3.37
N LYS A 536 -30.98 34.92 -2.36
CA LYS A 536 -31.81 36.09 -1.97
C LYS A 536 -31.93 37.18 -3.04
N ASP A 537 -31.04 37.23 -3.98
CA ASP A 537 -31.07 38.09 -5.15
C ASP A 537 -31.94 37.58 -6.29
N GLY A 538 -32.57 36.41 -6.12
CA GLY A 538 -33.40 35.72 -7.12
C GLY A 538 -32.62 34.90 -8.14
N SER A 539 -31.27 34.87 -8.08
CA SER A 539 -30.46 34.02 -8.96
C SER A 539 -30.57 32.56 -8.55
N PRO A 540 -30.47 31.58 -9.48
CA PRO A 540 -30.45 30.17 -9.16
C PRO A 540 -29.26 29.83 -8.22
N TYR A 541 -29.51 28.94 -7.26
CA TYR A 541 -28.45 28.28 -6.48
C TYR A 541 -28.00 27.04 -7.22
N ASP A 542 -27.10 27.21 -8.17
CA ASP A 542 -26.67 26.19 -9.14
C ASP A 542 -25.19 25.84 -9.05
N ALA A 543 -24.46 26.45 -8.10
CA ALA A 543 -23.06 26.17 -7.85
C ALA A 543 -22.68 26.42 -6.38
N ASP A 544 -21.91 25.49 -5.80
CA ASP A 544 -21.26 25.63 -4.50
C ASP A 544 -20.10 24.64 -4.35
N SER A 545 -19.37 24.73 -3.24
CA SER A 545 -18.37 23.76 -2.78
C SER A 545 -18.86 23.09 -1.51
N PHE A 546 -18.54 21.81 -1.35
CA PHE A 546 -19.02 21.02 -0.21
C PHE A 546 -17.87 20.33 0.50
N ALA A 547 -17.93 20.29 1.83
CA ALA A 547 -17.17 19.38 2.66
C ALA A 547 -18.07 18.23 3.08
N ILE A 548 -17.69 17.00 2.76
CA ILE A 548 -18.52 15.81 2.96
C ILE A 548 -17.71 14.75 3.68
N ASP A 549 -18.25 14.24 4.80
CA ASP A 549 -17.68 13.10 5.51
C ASP A 549 -18.58 11.88 5.30
N VAL A 550 -17.96 10.76 4.90
CA VAL A 550 -18.64 9.48 4.62
C VAL A 550 -18.04 8.40 5.49
N ASN A 551 -18.88 7.58 6.10
CA ASN A 551 -18.47 6.40 6.87
C ASN A 551 -19.56 5.31 6.81
N ALA A 552 -19.34 4.18 7.46
CA ALA A 552 -20.30 3.06 7.49
C ALA A 552 -21.70 3.42 8.00
N LYS A 553 -21.86 4.52 8.77
CA LYS A 553 -23.15 4.99 9.30
C LYS A 553 -23.89 5.91 8.34
N GLY A 554 -23.20 6.47 7.34
CA GLY A 554 -23.80 7.39 6.37
C GLY A 554 -22.85 8.48 5.87
N ALA A 555 -23.44 9.56 5.39
CA ALA A 555 -22.74 10.73 4.88
C ALA A 555 -23.30 12.01 5.50
N THR A 556 -22.41 12.97 5.77
CA THR A 556 -22.77 14.33 6.16
C THR A 556 -22.06 15.32 5.27
N GLY A 557 -22.76 16.32 4.76
CA GLY A 557 -22.20 17.34 3.90
C GLY A 557 -22.59 18.73 4.30
N LYS A 558 -21.65 19.67 4.15
CA LYS A 558 -21.85 21.09 4.40
C LYS A 558 -21.40 21.89 3.20
N SER A 559 -22.26 22.76 2.71
CA SER A 559 -21.87 23.71 1.66
C SER A 559 -20.97 24.81 2.24
N LYS A 560 -20.04 25.29 1.43
CA LYS A 560 -19.11 26.38 1.83
C LYS A 560 -19.87 27.71 2.03
N SER A 561 -20.93 27.94 1.27
CA SER A 561 -21.82 29.09 1.45
C SER A 561 -22.63 29.00 2.74
N GLY A 562 -22.78 27.83 3.34
CA GLY A 562 -23.68 27.56 4.46
C GLY A 562 -25.16 27.45 4.08
N GLY A 563 -25.49 27.57 2.79
CA GLY A 563 -26.88 27.57 2.28
C GLY A 563 -27.53 26.21 2.28
N LEU A 564 -26.76 25.13 2.03
CA LEU A 564 -27.26 23.76 1.96
C LEU A 564 -26.37 22.80 2.72
N ASN A 565 -26.93 22.12 3.71
CA ASN A 565 -26.27 21.02 4.39
C ASN A 565 -27.13 19.77 4.28
N PHE A 566 -26.51 18.60 4.36
CA PHE A 566 -27.26 17.35 4.29
C PHE A 566 -26.68 16.27 5.19
N LYS A 567 -27.52 15.32 5.52
CA LYS A 567 -27.15 14.10 6.24
C LYS A 567 -27.90 12.92 5.66
N ILE A 568 -27.19 11.87 5.33
CA ILE A 568 -27.73 10.61 4.79
C ILE A 568 -27.37 9.51 5.78
N ALA A 569 -28.37 8.87 6.36
CA ALA A 569 -28.16 7.75 7.29
C ALA A 569 -29.37 6.81 7.29
N GLY A 570 -29.16 5.50 7.33
CA GLY A 570 -30.22 4.51 7.42
C GLY A 570 -31.25 4.55 6.27
N GLY A 571 -30.85 5.02 5.09
CA GLY A 571 -31.77 5.19 3.92
C GLY A 571 -32.61 6.47 3.96
N LYS A 572 -32.40 7.34 4.96
CA LYS A 572 -33.04 8.63 5.11
C LYS A 572 -32.08 9.76 4.70
N THR A 573 -32.60 10.73 3.95
CA THR A 573 -31.87 11.97 3.59
C THR A 573 -32.48 13.15 4.34
N GLU A 574 -31.68 13.85 5.11
CA GLU A 574 -32.02 15.08 5.84
C GLU A 574 -31.31 16.25 5.14
N LEU A 575 -32.09 17.27 4.71
CA LEU A 575 -31.59 18.47 4.07
C LEU A 575 -31.81 19.69 4.97
N PHE A 576 -30.80 20.52 5.14
CA PHE A 576 -30.90 21.75 5.90
C PHE A 576 -30.62 22.94 4.96
N ILE A 577 -31.68 23.71 4.70
CA ILE A 577 -31.67 24.86 3.78
C ILE A 577 -31.63 26.14 4.64
N ASN A 578 -30.66 26.99 4.39
CA ASN A 578 -30.47 28.22 5.15
C ASN A 578 -30.32 29.41 4.21
N GLU A 579 -31.22 30.39 4.36
CA GLU A 579 -31.25 31.64 3.56
C GLU A 579 -31.32 31.41 2.03
N LEU A 580 -31.79 30.25 1.59
CA LEU A 580 -32.12 29.96 0.19
C LEU A 580 -33.60 29.82 0.02
N ASP A 581 -34.19 30.44 -1.03
CA ASP A 581 -35.61 30.35 -1.35
C ASP A 581 -35.87 29.04 -2.11
N LEU A 582 -36.91 28.30 -1.73
CA LEU A 582 -37.29 27.05 -2.36
C LEU A 582 -38.49 27.26 -3.30
N ALA A 583 -38.32 26.91 -4.57
CA ALA A 583 -39.42 26.92 -5.54
C ALA A 583 -39.98 25.50 -5.76
N LEU A 584 -41.29 25.34 -5.58
CA LEU A 584 -42.01 24.08 -5.80
C LEU A 584 -43.01 24.21 -6.96
N SER A 585 -43.10 23.17 -7.78
CA SER A 585 -44.12 23.05 -8.85
C SER A 585 -44.86 21.72 -8.67
N GLY A 586 -46.13 21.71 -8.83
CA GLY A 586 -47.05 20.56 -8.51
C GLY A 586 -46.98 19.35 -9.46
N GLY A 587 -46.07 19.36 -10.43
CA GLY A 587 -45.91 18.29 -11.41
C GLY A 587 -44.82 17.29 -11.12
N GLU A 588 -43.94 17.53 -10.14
CA GLU A 588 -42.86 16.61 -9.77
C GLU A 588 -43.39 15.59 -8.74
N ASN A 589 -43.80 14.42 -9.19
CA ASN A 589 -44.02 13.29 -8.31
C ASN A 589 -42.72 12.92 -7.67
N LEU A 590 -42.57 13.14 -6.36
CA LEU A 590 -41.55 12.51 -5.55
C LEU A 590 -41.78 11.01 -5.67
N SER A 591 -41.00 10.34 -6.50
CA SER A 591 -41.17 8.93 -6.76
C SER A 591 -40.77 8.13 -5.54
N GLU A 592 -41.44 6.98 -5.30
CA GLU A 592 -41.05 6.01 -4.24
C GLU A 592 -39.60 5.54 -4.34
N LYS A 593 -38.89 5.86 -5.43
CA LYS A 593 -37.47 5.51 -5.67
C LYS A 593 -36.48 6.39 -4.93
N ASP A 594 -36.88 7.54 -4.41
CA ASP A 594 -35.97 8.54 -3.88
C ASP A 594 -35.62 8.35 -2.37
N GLY A 595 -36.20 7.33 -1.73
CA GLY A 595 -36.04 7.08 -0.31
C GLY A 595 -36.76 8.09 0.58
N ASP A 596 -36.62 7.98 1.88
CA ASP A 596 -37.17 8.91 2.85
C ASP A 596 -36.41 10.23 2.84
N ILE A 597 -37.05 11.32 2.47
CA ILE A 597 -36.46 12.66 2.44
C ILE A 597 -37.11 13.52 3.50
N GLU A 598 -36.31 14.20 4.28
CA GLU A 598 -36.74 15.25 5.20
C GLU A 598 -35.93 16.51 4.93
N PHE A 599 -36.58 17.67 4.93
CA PHE A 599 -35.86 18.94 4.83
C PHE A 599 -36.36 19.94 5.88
N GLU A 600 -35.46 20.78 6.31
CA GLU A 600 -35.72 21.95 7.16
C GLU A 600 -35.17 23.20 6.48
N ALA A 601 -35.98 24.25 6.38
CA ALA A 601 -35.57 25.53 5.79
C ALA A 601 -35.76 26.66 6.80
N LYS A 602 -34.77 27.55 6.92
CA LYS A 602 -34.78 28.72 7.81
C LYS A 602 -34.40 29.97 7.06
N GLY A 603 -35.09 31.09 7.37
CA GLY A 603 -34.83 32.36 6.70
C GLY A 603 -35.08 32.30 5.19
N SER A 604 -35.97 31.43 4.73
CA SER A 604 -36.16 31.07 3.32
C SER A 604 -37.59 31.33 2.92
N LYS A 605 -37.80 31.86 1.71
CA LYS A 605 -39.12 31.96 1.11
C LYS A 605 -39.49 30.66 0.43
N LEU A 606 -40.78 30.33 0.47
CA LEU A 606 -41.34 29.25 -0.30
C LEU A 606 -42.09 29.83 -1.51
N ILE A 607 -41.65 29.52 -2.72
CA ILE A 607 -42.22 29.93 -3.97
C ILE A 607 -43.10 28.77 -4.51
N LEU A 608 -44.38 29.00 -4.67
CA LEU A 608 -45.33 28.04 -5.20
C LEU A 608 -45.67 28.45 -6.64
N ASN A 609 -44.95 27.89 -7.61
CA ASN A 609 -45.07 28.30 -9.02
C ASN A 609 -46.48 28.14 -9.58
N ASP A 610 -47.17 27.04 -9.25
CA ASP A 610 -48.54 26.73 -9.74
C ASP A 610 -49.57 27.73 -9.22
N PHE A 611 -49.33 28.36 -8.09
CA PHE A 611 -50.18 29.36 -7.48
C PHE A 611 -49.68 30.79 -7.69
N ASN A 612 -48.56 30.94 -8.39
CA ASN A 612 -47.87 32.25 -8.52
C ASN A 612 -47.76 32.96 -7.16
N ALA A 613 -47.46 32.18 -6.10
CA ALA A 613 -47.41 32.63 -4.72
C ALA A 613 -46.01 32.54 -4.11
N THR A 614 -45.68 33.57 -3.34
CA THR A 614 -44.43 33.58 -2.56
C THR A 614 -44.74 33.75 -1.10
N LEU A 615 -44.33 32.76 -0.28
CA LEU A 615 -44.60 32.74 1.15
C LEU A 615 -43.33 33.11 1.92
N ASP A 616 -43.47 34.17 2.73
CA ASP A 616 -42.43 34.55 3.68
C ASP A 616 -42.58 33.72 4.97
N LEU A 617 -41.64 32.84 5.25
CA LEU A 617 -41.67 31.92 6.36
C LEU A 617 -40.42 32.07 7.25
N LEU A 618 -40.60 32.04 8.57
CA LEU A 618 -39.48 32.01 9.50
C LEU A 618 -38.72 30.68 9.42
N ALA A 619 -39.48 29.59 9.30
CA ALA A 619 -38.96 28.26 9.07
C ALA A 619 -40.07 27.38 8.46
N TYR A 620 -39.67 26.37 7.72
CA TYR A 620 -40.57 25.31 7.25
C TYR A 620 -39.80 24.01 7.08
N SER A 621 -40.53 22.91 7.17
CA SER A 621 -39.99 21.60 7.01
C SER A 621 -40.89 20.72 6.16
N GLY A 622 -40.30 19.78 5.46
CA GLY A 622 -41.04 18.80 4.71
C GLY A 622 -40.45 17.41 4.92
N GLN A 623 -41.31 16.42 4.90
CA GLN A 623 -40.95 15.01 4.97
C GLN A 623 -41.71 14.22 3.95
N SER A 624 -41.04 13.37 3.22
CA SER A 624 -41.63 12.35 2.35
C SER A 624 -41.13 11.00 2.78
N ALA A 625 -42.00 10.13 3.25
CA ALA A 625 -41.66 8.80 3.73
C ALA A 625 -42.82 7.83 3.51
N GLY A 626 -42.56 6.67 2.92
CA GLY A 626 -43.59 5.61 2.75
C GLY A 626 -44.88 6.07 2.04
N GLY A 627 -44.78 6.94 1.00
CA GLY A 627 -45.92 7.50 0.28
C GLY A 627 -46.68 8.58 1.06
N THR A 628 -46.20 9.01 2.22
CA THR A 628 -46.76 10.10 3.01
C THR A 628 -45.89 11.33 2.92
N VAL A 629 -46.50 12.46 2.54
CA VAL A 629 -45.86 13.79 2.54
C VAL A 629 -46.38 14.58 3.73
N ARG A 630 -45.50 15.08 4.54
CA ARG A 630 -45.79 16.01 5.63
C ARG A 630 -45.06 17.32 5.35
N PHE A 631 -45.73 18.44 5.57
CA PHE A 631 -45.20 19.77 5.47
C PHE A 631 -45.65 20.61 6.68
N ASP A 632 -44.71 21.23 7.36
CA ASP A 632 -44.94 22.11 8.49
C ASP A 632 -44.27 23.47 8.21
N ALA A 633 -45.00 24.57 8.39
CA ALA A 633 -44.50 25.93 8.14
C ALA A 633 -44.78 26.85 9.32
N LYS A 634 -43.85 27.75 9.59
CA LYS A 634 -43.93 28.78 10.63
C LYS A 634 -43.88 30.16 9.96
N PRO A 635 -45.01 30.76 9.63
CA PRO A 635 -45.07 32.17 9.23
C PRO A 635 -44.64 33.09 10.38
N ALA A 636 -44.62 34.40 10.13
CA ALA A 636 -44.25 35.39 11.18
C ALA A 636 -45.19 35.29 12.40
N ARG A 637 -46.44 34.83 12.19
CA ARG A 637 -47.36 34.52 13.28
C ARG A 637 -48.13 33.26 12.99
N GLY A 638 -48.29 32.39 13.96
CA GLY A 638 -49.03 31.13 13.86
C GLY A 638 -48.22 30.01 13.29
N ASN A 639 -48.92 28.96 12.87
CA ASN A 639 -48.36 27.78 12.24
C ASN A 639 -49.29 27.19 11.19
N PHE A 640 -48.71 26.49 10.23
CA PHE A 640 -49.40 25.78 9.18
C PHE A 640 -48.81 24.37 9.05
N SER A 641 -49.67 23.38 8.83
CA SER A 641 -49.25 22.00 8.63
C SER A 641 -50.14 21.28 7.62
N LEU A 642 -49.54 20.41 6.81
CA LEU A 642 -50.19 19.60 5.80
C LEU A 642 -49.66 18.17 5.87
N ILE A 643 -50.57 17.19 5.79
CA ILE A 643 -50.24 15.77 5.63
C ILE A 643 -51.04 15.23 4.45
N LYS A 644 -50.39 14.62 3.49
CA LYS A 644 -50.95 13.99 2.31
C LYS A 644 -50.42 12.57 2.16
N SER A 645 -51.33 11.62 1.96
CA SER A 645 -51.00 10.26 1.53
C SER A 645 -52.09 9.80 0.53
N ASP A 646 -52.00 8.60 -0.01
CA ASP A 646 -52.97 8.08 -1.00
C ASP A 646 -54.41 8.10 -0.53
N LYS A 647 -54.65 7.99 0.76
CA LYS A 647 -56.00 7.89 1.34
C LYS A 647 -56.28 8.91 2.45
N LYS A 648 -55.42 9.88 2.62
CA LYS A 648 -55.52 10.84 3.71
C LYS A 648 -54.98 12.20 3.30
N PHE A 649 -55.77 13.22 3.44
CA PHE A 649 -55.41 14.62 3.31
C PHE A 649 -55.83 15.37 4.58
N LYS A 650 -54.85 15.97 5.25
CA LYS A 650 -55.09 16.81 6.41
C LYS A 650 -54.33 18.11 6.24
N MET A 651 -54.96 19.23 6.56
CA MET A 651 -54.32 20.55 6.59
C MET A 651 -54.87 21.32 7.79
N TRP A 652 -54.00 21.95 8.52
CA TRP A 652 -54.42 22.85 9.63
C TRP A 652 -53.52 24.06 9.71
N ALA A 653 -54.13 25.16 10.08
CA ALA A 653 -53.42 26.41 10.37
C ALA A 653 -54.02 26.99 11.66
N ASN A 654 -53.14 27.54 12.49
CA ASN A 654 -53.58 28.20 13.72
C ASN A 654 -52.95 29.58 13.80
N ASP A 655 -53.74 30.60 14.10
CA ASP A 655 -53.37 31.98 14.35
C ASP A 655 -52.48 32.63 13.24
N ILE A 656 -52.74 32.25 11.99
CA ILE A 656 -52.09 32.87 10.84
C ILE A 656 -52.76 34.22 10.50
N ARG A 657 -51.94 35.18 9.97
CA ARG A 657 -52.48 36.50 9.59
C ARG A 657 -53.13 36.49 8.23
N GLY A 658 -54.04 37.47 7.98
CA GLY A 658 -54.69 37.67 6.68
C GLY A 658 -53.70 37.89 5.55
N GLU A 659 -52.58 38.60 5.78
CA GLU A 659 -51.53 38.83 4.80
C GLU A 659 -50.89 37.53 4.33
N PHE A 660 -50.76 36.52 5.22
CA PHE A 660 -50.27 35.18 4.84
C PHE A 660 -51.27 34.45 3.94
N ILE A 661 -52.57 34.55 4.22
CA ILE A 661 -53.63 34.03 3.34
C ILE A 661 -53.57 34.70 1.96
N ASN A 662 -53.37 36.05 1.94
CA ASN A 662 -53.20 36.79 0.71
C ASN A 662 -52.03 36.26 -0.13
N SER A 663 -50.91 35.94 0.52
CA SER A 663 -49.72 35.38 -0.13
C SER A 663 -49.95 34.01 -0.72
N ILE A 664 -50.72 33.13 -0.05
CA ILE A 664 -51.04 31.79 -0.56
C ILE A 664 -51.85 31.86 -1.85
N PHE A 665 -52.89 32.73 -1.85
CA PHE A 665 -53.88 32.80 -2.95
C PHE A 665 -53.56 33.93 -3.95
N ASN A 666 -52.47 34.61 -3.79
CA ASN A 666 -52.07 35.78 -4.60
C ASN A 666 -53.19 36.81 -4.69
N ILE A 667 -53.81 37.14 -3.56
CA ILE A 667 -54.93 38.13 -3.42
C ILE A 667 -54.51 39.24 -2.44
N LYS A 668 -55.31 40.30 -2.36
CA LYS A 668 -55.14 41.40 -1.40
C LYS A 668 -56.42 41.63 -0.56
N SER A 669 -57.15 40.57 -0.31
CA SER A 669 -58.47 40.65 0.26
C SER A 669 -58.58 40.70 1.78
N PHE A 670 -57.52 40.30 2.49
CA PHE A 670 -57.56 40.26 3.94
C PHE A 670 -56.50 41.20 4.53
N GLU A 671 -56.95 41.99 5.52
CA GLU A 671 -56.03 42.82 6.32
C GLU A 671 -56.20 42.44 7.79
N GLY A 672 -55.08 42.16 8.45
CA GLY A 672 -55.06 41.81 9.86
C GLY A 672 -55.71 40.44 10.20
N GLY A 673 -56.21 40.37 11.38
CA GLY A 673 -56.94 39.25 11.91
C GLY A 673 -56.10 38.02 12.24
N SER A 674 -56.80 37.01 12.78
CA SER A 674 -56.28 35.68 13.11
C SER A 674 -57.14 34.63 12.41
N PHE A 675 -56.51 33.77 11.61
CA PHE A 675 -57.18 32.70 10.90
C PHE A 675 -56.80 31.34 11.50
N LYS A 676 -57.79 30.50 11.73
CA LYS A 676 -57.65 29.09 12.05
C LYS A 676 -58.34 28.26 10.99
N MET A 677 -57.62 27.27 10.44
CA MET A 677 -58.16 26.42 9.38
C MET A 677 -57.90 24.95 9.74
N ARG A 678 -58.92 24.11 9.46
CA ARG A 678 -58.75 22.66 9.54
C ARG A 678 -59.43 22.02 8.32
N VAL A 679 -58.71 21.13 7.66
CA VAL A 679 -59.19 20.39 6.48
C VAL A 679 -58.89 18.91 6.70
N LEU A 680 -59.84 18.06 6.39
CA LEU A 680 -59.78 16.61 6.46
C LEU A 680 -60.45 16.00 5.23
N GLY A 681 -59.76 15.04 4.58
CA GLY A 681 -60.31 14.34 3.43
C GLY A 681 -59.52 13.09 3.07
N ALA A 682 -59.94 12.46 2.01
CA ALA A 682 -59.29 11.33 1.39
C ALA A 682 -58.18 11.79 0.41
N SER A 683 -58.38 12.94 -0.24
CA SER A 683 -57.45 13.51 -1.22
C SER A 683 -57.62 15.03 -1.29
N THR A 684 -56.80 15.69 -2.12
CA THR A 684 -56.94 17.12 -2.49
C THR A 684 -58.23 17.42 -3.27
N ASP A 685 -58.93 16.41 -3.75
CA ASP A 685 -60.15 16.50 -4.52
C ASP A 685 -61.41 16.03 -3.76
N ASP A 686 -61.19 15.46 -2.57
CA ASP A 686 -62.30 15.03 -1.70
C ASP A 686 -61.93 15.32 -0.24
N PHE A 687 -62.44 16.46 0.26
CA PHE A 687 -62.22 16.91 1.62
C PHE A 687 -63.33 17.79 2.16
N LYS A 688 -63.33 17.92 3.48
CA LYS A 688 -64.15 18.88 4.22
C LYS A 688 -63.28 19.78 5.04
N GLY A 689 -63.71 21.03 5.23
CA GLY A 689 -62.93 22.01 5.98
C GLY A 689 -63.76 23.01 6.77
N GLU A 690 -63.07 23.57 7.76
CA GLU A 690 -63.57 24.71 8.54
C GLU A 690 -62.51 25.80 8.58
N VAL A 691 -62.91 27.03 8.30
CA VAL A 691 -62.13 28.26 8.52
C VAL A 691 -62.78 29.11 9.61
N ARG A 692 -62.04 29.54 10.59
CA ARG A 692 -62.42 30.57 11.56
C ARG A 692 -61.51 31.74 11.39
N LEU A 693 -62.10 32.93 11.41
CA LEU A 693 -61.33 34.16 11.38
C LEU A 693 -61.85 35.11 12.46
N ILE A 694 -60.93 35.88 13.05
CA ILE A 694 -61.23 36.79 14.15
C ILE A 694 -60.49 38.12 13.86
N GLY A 695 -61.22 39.21 13.86
CA GLY A 695 -60.68 40.56 13.79
C GLY A 695 -60.00 40.91 12.45
N ALA A 696 -60.46 40.33 11.33
CA ALA A 696 -59.91 40.60 10.00
C ALA A 696 -60.85 41.60 9.25
N THR A 697 -60.24 42.42 8.38
CA THR A 697 -60.97 43.25 7.46
C THR A 697 -60.86 42.66 6.04
N LEU A 698 -62.03 42.46 5.40
CA LEU A 698 -62.10 42.06 4.00
C LEU A 698 -62.06 43.31 3.11
N LYS A 699 -61.04 43.40 2.26
CA LYS A 699 -60.81 44.54 1.33
C LYS A 699 -60.56 44.09 -0.09
N ASP A 700 -60.73 44.98 -1.04
CA ASP A 700 -60.34 44.80 -2.46
C ASP A 700 -60.65 43.47 -3.14
N TYR A 701 -61.69 42.82 -2.69
CA TYR A 701 -62.19 41.63 -3.35
C TYR A 701 -63.15 41.99 -4.45
N THR A 702 -62.94 41.55 -5.68
CA THR A 702 -63.83 41.92 -6.81
C THR A 702 -65.27 41.59 -6.52
N PHE A 703 -65.56 40.49 -5.90
CA PHE A 703 -66.85 40.08 -5.45
C PHE A 703 -67.42 41.00 -4.41
N TYR A 704 -66.68 41.42 -3.43
CA TYR A 704 -67.06 42.35 -2.38
C TYR A 704 -67.38 43.73 -2.99
N ASN A 705 -66.51 44.24 -3.84
CA ASN A 705 -66.75 45.52 -4.53
C ASN A 705 -67.99 45.49 -5.45
N GLN A 706 -68.14 44.41 -6.15
CA GLN A 706 -69.40 44.23 -6.98
C GLN A 706 -70.62 44.03 -6.13
N LEU A 707 -70.54 43.32 -5.00
CA LEU A 707 -71.63 43.22 -4.04
C LEU A 707 -71.95 44.57 -3.46
N LEU A 708 -70.98 45.41 -3.06
CA LEU A 708 -71.19 46.80 -2.64
C LEU A 708 -71.91 47.65 -3.73
N THR A 709 -71.41 47.51 -4.97
CA THR A 709 -72.00 48.23 -6.11
C THR A 709 -73.48 47.80 -6.29
N PHE A 710 -73.76 46.51 -6.22
CA PHE A 710 -75.07 45.97 -6.26
C PHE A 710 -75.97 46.46 -5.09
N LEU A 711 -75.47 46.34 -3.85
CA LEU A 711 -76.23 46.88 -2.67
C LEU A 711 -76.57 48.37 -2.81
N ASN A 712 -75.62 49.13 -3.38
CA ASN A 712 -75.87 50.57 -3.63
C ASN A 712 -76.82 50.84 -4.79
N SER A 713 -77.05 49.91 -5.69
CA SER A 713 -77.94 50.12 -6.89
C SER A 713 -79.39 49.73 -6.57
N VAL A 714 -79.67 49.03 -5.51
CA VAL A 714 -81.01 48.60 -5.16
C VAL A 714 -81.58 49.55 -4.10
N PRO A 715 -82.65 50.29 -4.45
CA PRO A 715 -83.24 51.33 -3.55
C PRO A 715 -83.64 50.79 -2.17
N SER A 716 -84.16 49.56 -2.09
CA SER A 716 -84.60 48.85 -0.87
C SER A 716 -83.42 48.42 0.00
N LEU A 717 -82.15 48.40 -0.54
CA LEU A 717 -80.98 48.03 0.15
C LEU A 717 -80.05 49.22 0.52
N LEU A 718 -80.44 50.47 0.19
CA LEU A 718 -79.68 51.64 0.53
C LEU A 718 -79.53 51.83 2.05
N VAL A 719 -80.33 51.16 2.84
CA VAL A 719 -80.25 51.14 4.32
C VAL A 719 -79.01 50.37 4.78
N PHE A 720 -78.48 49.53 3.96
CA PHE A 720 -77.20 48.82 4.27
C PHE A 720 -75.92 49.66 4.06
N LYS A 721 -76.04 50.93 3.71
CA LYS A 721 -74.99 51.91 3.76
C LYS A 721 -74.68 52.25 5.21
N THR A 722 -74.01 51.32 5.85
CA THR A 722 -73.56 51.48 7.19
C THR A 722 -72.04 51.83 7.16
N PRO A 723 -71.49 52.45 8.18
CA PRO A 723 -70.01 52.64 8.25
C PRO A 723 -69.19 51.40 8.02
N ASP A 724 -69.74 50.23 8.30
CA ASP A 724 -69.00 48.98 8.15
C ASP A 724 -68.95 48.45 6.71
N PHE A 725 -69.73 49.04 5.79
CA PHE A 725 -69.78 48.74 4.35
C PHE A 725 -69.19 49.93 3.55
N GLY A 726 -67.98 50.26 3.77
CA GLY A 726 -67.36 51.40 3.14
C GLY A 726 -66.07 51.06 2.33
N ALA A 727 -65.37 52.09 1.88
CA ALA A 727 -64.14 52.00 1.13
C ALA A 727 -63.03 51.30 1.95
N ASP A 728 -63.11 51.27 3.29
CA ASP A 728 -62.14 50.61 4.17
C ASP A 728 -62.32 49.10 4.31
N GLY A 729 -63.33 48.55 3.67
CA GLY A 729 -63.60 47.09 3.70
C GLY A 729 -64.69 46.70 4.72
N TYR A 730 -64.96 45.39 4.84
CA TYR A 730 -65.91 44.84 5.77
C TYR A 730 -65.19 44.23 6.99
N PRO A 731 -65.30 44.85 8.18
CA PRO A 731 -64.64 44.36 9.39
C PRO A 731 -65.39 43.15 9.97
N VAL A 732 -64.74 41.99 10.00
CA VAL A 732 -65.24 40.77 10.59
C VAL A 732 -64.71 40.60 12.00
N LYS A 733 -65.61 40.64 13.01
CA LYS A 733 -65.28 40.36 14.40
C LYS A 733 -65.02 38.87 14.60
N PHE A 734 -65.96 38.05 14.07
CA PHE A 734 -65.84 36.59 14.07
C PHE A 734 -66.39 36.06 12.74
N GLY A 735 -65.73 35.05 12.17
CA GLY A 735 -66.20 34.34 10.97
C GLY A 735 -65.92 32.85 11.11
N LYS A 736 -66.99 32.10 10.65
CA LYS A 736 -66.92 30.65 10.54
C LYS A 736 -67.39 30.20 9.18
N ILE A 737 -66.54 29.45 8.44
CA ILE A 737 -66.91 28.94 7.13
C ILE A 737 -66.73 27.41 7.14
N LEU A 738 -67.78 26.65 6.86
CA LEU A 738 -67.75 25.24 6.67
C LEU A 738 -67.93 24.92 5.17
N PHE A 739 -67.01 24.08 4.66
CA PHE A 739 -67.01 23.76 3.24
C PHE A 739 -66.64 22.28 2.98
N GLU A 740 -67.05 21.78 1.84
CA GLU A 740 -66.61 20.51 1.29
C GLU A 740 -66.23 20.67 -0.19
N LYS A 741 -65.19 19.93 -0.61
CA LYS A 741 -64.78 19.84 -2.02
C LYS A 741 -64.96 18.41 -2.49
N LYS A 742 -65.57 18.26 -3.66
CA LYS A 742 -65.67 16.97 -4.39
C LYS A 742 -65.41 17.22 -5.87
N GLY A 743 -64.27 16.68 -6.36
CA GLY A 743 -63.77 17.01 -7.68
C GLY A 743 -63.54 18.52 -7.81
N ASP A 744 -64.11 19.11 -8.84
CA ASP A 744 -63.98 20.56 -9.11
C ASP A 744 -65.01 21.41 -8.35
N VAL A 745 -65.92 20.83 -7.59
CA VAL A 745 -66.95 21.57 -6.89
C VAL A 745 -66.59 21.83 -5.44
N LEU A 746 -66.41 23.10 -5.06
CA LEU A 746 -66.32 23.60 -3.71
C LEU A 746 -67.65 24.03 -3.22
N LYS A 747 -68.24 23.34 -2.25
CA LYS A 747 -69.55 23.61 -1.65
C LYS A 747 -69.38 24.24 -0.28
N PHE A 748 -69.88 25.45 -0.10
CA PHE A 748 -70.01 26.09 1.20
C PHE A 748 -71.30 25.55 1.88
N LEU A 749 -71.08 24.82 2.95
CA LEU A 749 -72.13 24.26 3.77
C LEU A 749 -72.72 25.34 4.68
N ALA A 750 -71.84 26.20 5.19
CA ALA A 750 -72.27 27.36 5.97
C ALA A 750 -71.19 28.46 5.90
N ILE A 751 -71.55 29.67 5.72
CA ILE A 751 -70.80 30.90 5.84
C ILE A 751 -71.46 31.74 6.94
N GLU A 752 -70.74 32.10 7.99
CA GLU A 752 -71.19 32.97 9.05
C GLU A 752 -70.12 34.02 9.32
N LEU A 753 -70.40 35.29 9.09
CA LEU A 753 -69.51 36.43 9.35
C LEU A 753 -70.30 37.40 10.22
N GLU A 754 -69.74 37.65 11.42
CA GLU A 754 -70.29 38.61 12.38
C GLU A 754 -69.51 39.91 12.29
N SER A 755 -70.17 41.00 12.27
CA SER A 755 -69.65 42.35 12.26
C SER A 755 -70.28 43.28 13.31
N SER A 756 -69.91 44.54 13.34
CA SER A 756 -70.52 45.53 14.28
C SER A 756 -71.92 46.00 13.83
N SER A 757 -72.23 45.99 12.54
CA SER A 757 -73.42 46.54 12.01
C SER A 757 -74.31 45.59 11.18
N ALA A 758 -73.69 44.62 10.56
CA ALA A 758 -74.40 43.62 9.76
C ALA A 758 -73.70 42.24 9.75
N ASP A 759 -74.49 41.19 9.93
CA ASP A 759 -73.95 39.84 9.82
C ASP A 759 -74.23 39.29 8.43
N ILE A 760 -73.32 38.45 7.93
CA ILE A 760 -73.51 37.73 6.65
C ILE A 760 -73.58 36.25 6.94
N GLY A 761 -74.71 35.62 6.52
CA GLY A 761 -74.84 34.19 6.45
C GLY A 761 -74.92 33.71 5.04
N GLY A 762 -74.46 32.50 4.71
CA GLY A 762 -74.56 32.02 3.36
C GLY A 762 -74.27 30.55 3.17
N HIS A 763 -74.66 30.06 2.02
CA HIS A 763 -74.31 28.70 1.53
C HIS A 763 -74.33 28.70 0.02
N GLY A 764 -73.73 27.68 -0.60
CA GLY A 764 -73.69 27.58 -2.06
C GLY A 764 -72.56 26.79 -2.61
N THR A 765 -72.29 26.95 -3.89
CA THR A 765 -71.26 26.21 -4.61
C THR A 765 -70.41 27.11 -5.50
N ILE A 766 -69.13 26.76 -5.69
CA ILE A 766 -68.23 27.29 -6.69
C ILE A 766 -67.68 26.11 -7.46
N ASN A 767 -67.79 26.13 -8.77
CA ASN A 767 -67.01 25.20 -9.60
C ASN A 767 -65.66 25.83 -9.93
N LEU A 768 -64.60 25.17 -9.47
CA LEU A 768 -63.19 25.68 -9.57
C LEU A 768 -62.65 25.58 -11.00
N ALA A 769 -63.20 24.68 -11.84
CA ALA A 769 -62.81 24.54 -13.25
C ALA A 769 -63.49 25.60 -14.11
N THR A 770 -64.84 25.69 -14.07
CA THR A 770 -65.67 26.62 -14.89
C THR A 770 -65.72 28.03 -14.29
N LYS A 771 -65.32 28.20 -13.01
CA LYS A 771 -65.42 29.43 -12.21
C LYS A 771 -66.90 29.85 -11.99
N GLU A 772 -67.83 29.00 -12.23
CA GLU A 772 -69.28 29.25 -11.95
C GLU A 772 -69.51 29.34 -10.45
N ILE A 773 -70.33 30.31 -10.05
CA ILE A 773 -70.78 30.57 -8.67
C ILE A 773 -72.29 30.50 -8.54
N ASP A 774 -72.80 29.80 -7.55
CA ASP A 774 -74.19 29.70 -7.13
C ASP A 774 -74.17 29.75 -5.59
N VAL A 775 -74.23 30.94 -5.03
CA VAL A 775 -74.18 31.21 -3.60
C VAL A 775 -75.39 32.07 -3.20
N ASP A 776 -76.03 31.72 -2.15
CA ASP A 776 -77.11 32.52 -1.48
C ASP A 776 -76.47 33.14 -0.19
N LEU A 777 -76.56 34.45 -0.09
CA LEU A 777 -76.08 35.22 1.08
C LEU A 777 -77.30 35.90 1.73
N GLU A 778 -77.45 35.71 3.02
CA GLU A 778 -78.39 36.46 3.86
C GLU A 778 -77.65 37.58 4.57
N LEU A 779 -78.07 38.81 4.37
CA LEU A 779 -77.52 39.96 5.05
C LEU A 779 -78.53 40.35 6.15
N LYS A 780 -78.01 40.41 7.38
CA LYS A 780 -78.80 40.71 8.57
C LYS A 780 -78.25 41.92 9.29
N LEU A 781 -79.05 42.98 9.33
CA LEU A 781 -78.70 44.22 10.07
C LEU A 781 -78.89 44.03 11.58
N LEU A 782 -77.91 44.50 12.35
CA LEU A 782 -77.90 44.40 13.80
C LEU A 782 -78.69 45.56 14.48
N LYS A 783 -79.16 45.35 15.72
CA LYS A 783 -79.99 46.29 16.47
C LYS A 783 -79.34 47.67 16.75
N ASP A 784 -78.05 47.74 16.80
CA ASP A 784 -77.34 49.03 17.03
C ASP A 784 -77.45 50.02 15.85
N ALA A 785 -77.96 49.54 14.71
CA ALA A 785 -78.36 50.38 13.59
C ALA A 785 -79.73 50.98 13.67
N SER A 786 -80.42 50.89 14.84
CA SER A 786 -81.84 51.27 15.04
C SER A 786 -82.14 52.73 14.70
N SER A 787 -81.17 53.65 14.83
CA SER A 787 -81.40 55.07 14.38
C SER A 787 -81.58 55.20 12.85
N ILE A 788 -81.27 54.17 12.09
CA ILE A 788 -81.43 54.13 10.63
C ILE A 788 -82.82 53.53 10.28
N ILE A 789 -83.27 52.51 11.03
CA ILE A 789 -84.53 51.80 10.88
C ILE A 789 -85.69 52.76 11.08
N ASP A 790 -85.60 53.70 12.00
CA ASP A 790 -86.71 54.65 12.27
C ASP A 790 -86.89 55.71 11.14
N LYS A 791 -85.99 55.80 10.22
CA LYS A 791 -85.99 56.78 9.10
C LYS A 791 -86.42 56.21 7.78
N ILE A 792 -86.91 54.96 7.71
CA ILE A 792 -87.29 54.33 6.45
C ILE A 792 -88.85 54.43 6.30
N PRO A 793 -89.41 55.08 5.26
CA PRO A 793 -90.81 55.39 5.09
C PRO A 793 -91.71 54.17 4.77
N LEU A 794 -91.23 52.91 4.63
CA LEU A 794 -92.01 51.76 4.19
C LEU A 794 -91.80 50.50 5.09
N ILE A 795 -91.34 50.66 6.34
CA ILE A 795 -91.07 49.54 7.26
C ILE A 795 -92.31 48.69 7.62
N ASN A 796 -93.51 49.21 7.47
CA ASN A 796 -94.72 48.49 7.74
C ASN A 796 -94.96 47.28 6.79
N GLN A 797 -94.19 47.13 5.74
CA GLN A 797 -94.31 45.99 4.84
C GLN A 797 -93.14 45.05 4.89
N ILE A 798 -92.11 45.33 5.68
CA ILE A 798 -90.96 44.43 5.91
C ILE A 798 -91.11 43.73 7.20
N VAL A 799 -91.40 42.41 7.11
CA VAL A 799 -91.54 41.54 8.27
C VAL A 799 -90.31 41.52 9.17
N LEU A 800 -90.39 42.31 10.27
CA LEU A 800 -89.40 42.20 11.33
C LEU A 800 -89.54 40.85 12.03
N GLY A 801 -88.66 39.97 11.93
CA GLY A 801 -88.62 38.70 12.70
C GLY A 801 -88.71 38.94 14.21
N LYS A 802 -88.97 37.91 15.02
CA LYS A 802 -89.06 37.97 16.46
C LYS A 802 -87.99 38.74 17.17
N ASP A 803 -86.83 38.85 16.57
CA ASP A 803 -85.58 39.46 17.07
C ASP A 803 -85.34 40.94 16.62
N ARG A 804 -86.44 41.56 15.95
CA ARG A 804 -86.31 42.92 15.40
C ARG A 804 -85.13 43.20 14.46
N THR A 805 -84.80 42.24 13.62
CA THR A 805 -83.70 42.35 12.66
C THR A 805 -84.31 42.34 11.25
N LEU A 806 -83.66 43.13 10.33
CA LEU A 806 -84.02 43.13 8.94
C LEU A 806 -83.06 42.22 8.19
N SER A 807 -83.59 41.18 7.49
CA SER A 807 -82.81 40.29 6.68
C SER A 807 -83.27 40.34 5.19
N THR A 808 -82.21 40.27 4.33
CA THR A 808 -82.44 40.12 2.86
C THR A 808 -81.54 39.02 2.34
N VAL A 809 -82.07 38.24 1.40
CA VAL A 809 -81.19 37.24 0.70
C VAL A 809 -80.80 37.81 -0.64
N ILE A 810 -79.48 37.72 -0.85
CA ILE A 810 -78.82 38.09 -2.08
C ILE A 810 -78.41 36.78 -2.76
N LYS A 811 -78.97 36.52 -3.93
CA LYS A 811 -78.53 35.41 -4.77
C LYS A 811 -77.40 35.86 -5.68
N VAL A 812 -76.27 35.12 -5.60
CA VAL A 812 -75.12 35.36 -6.43
C VAL A 812 -75.03 34.21 -7.42
N ARG A 813 -75.06 34.55 -8.69
CA ARG A 813 -74.99 33.57 -9.82
C ARG A 813 -74.03 34.04 -10.87
N GLY A 814 -73.71 33.24 -11.89
CA GLY A 814 -72.81 33.55 -12.98
C GLY A 814 -71.44 33.02 -12.73
N THR A 815 -70.37 33.80 -12.93
CA THR A 815 -68.97 33.39 -12.71
C THR A 815 -68.26 34.28 -11.71
N LEU A 816 -67.21 33.80 -11.09
CA LEU A 816 -66.44 34.58 -10.14
C LEU A 816 -65.86 35.90 -10.72
N GLN A 817 -65.65 35.98 -12.05
CA GLN A 817 -65.26 37.21 -12.74
C GLN A 817 -66.38 38.13 -13.12
N LYS A 818 -67.61 37.59 -13.31
CA LYS A 818 -68.80 38.32 -13.70
C LYS A 818 -70.04 37.80 -12.90
N PRO A 819 -70.04 38.02 -11.56
CA PRO A 819 -71.20 37.63 -10.76
C PRO A 819 -72.46 38.48 -11.05
N GLN A 820 -73.56 37.84 -11.02
CA GLN A 820 -74.88 38.47 -11.17
C GLN A 820 -75.60 38.40 -9.81
N TYR A 821 -76.10 39.47 -9.37
CA TYR A 821 -76.80 39.63 -8.09
C TYR A 821 -78.27 39.89 -8.28
N SER A 822 -79.07 39.21 -7.50
CA SER A 822 -80.49 39.45 -7.37
C SER A 822 -80.92 39.35 -5.91
N THR A 823 -82.02 40.05 -5.54
CA THR A 823 -82.55 40.09 -4.17
C THR A 823 -83.80 39.28 -4.08
N GLN A 824 -84.03 38.59 -2.98
CA GLN A 824 -85.25 37.98 -2.62
C GLN A 824 -85.63 38.38 -1.19
N ILE A 825 -86.81 39.06 -1.04
CA ILE A 825 -87.29 39.44 0.27
C ILE A 825 -87.87 38.18 0.91
N LEU A 826 -87.37 37.82 2.07
CA LEU A 826 -87.89 36.69 2.83
C LEU A 826 -89.21 37.09 3.55
N GLN A 827 -90.33 36.51 3.07
CA GLN A 827 -91.62 36.62 3.77
C GLN A 827 -91.81 35.56 4.87
N ASP A 828 -90.95 34.56 4.89
CA ASP A 828 -91.06 33.44 5.84
C ASP A 828 -89.69 33.19 6.54
N ALA A 829 -89.68 33.48 7.84
CA ALA A 829 -88.45 33.28 8.67
C ALA A 829 -87.99 31.80 8.83
N LEU A 830 -88.82 30.87 8.36
CA LEU A 830 -88.45 29.44 8.38
C LEU A 830 -87.50 29.05 7.29
N LEU A 831 -87.33 29.82 6.22
CA LEU A 831 -86.43 29.54 5.09
C LEU A 831 -85.14 30.40 5.16
N SER A 832 -84.91 31.04 6.29
CA SER A 832 -83.73 31.86 6.49
C SER A 832 -82.44 31.01 6.38
N PRO A 833 -81.52 31.38 5.49
CA PRO A 833 -80.22 30.78 5.41
C PRO A 833 -79.48 30.68 6.78
N PHE A 834 -79.63 31.65 7.68
CA PHE A 834 -79.14 31.64 9.05
C PHE A 834 -79.62 30.46 9.88
N LYS A 835 -80.91 30.06 9.76
CA LYS A 835 -81.43 28.90 10.45
C LYS A 835 -80.80 27.61 9.94
N ILE A 836 -80.74 27.51 8.61
CA ILE A 836 -80.08 26.34 7.97
C ILE A 836 -78.57 26.27 8.40
N ILE A 837 -77.93 27.41 8.31
CA ILE A 837 -76.52 27.53 8.69
C ILE A 837 -76.28 27.22 10.18
N ARG A 838 -77.11 27.75 11.06
CA ARG A 838 -77.04 27.46 12.48
C ARG A 838 -77.25 25.96 12.81
N ASN A 839 -78.22 25.31 12.19
CA ASN A 839 -78.38 23.87 12.32
C ASN A 839 -77.15 23.06 11.83
N VAL A 840 -76.44 23.54 10.78
CA VAL A 840 -75.24 22.92 10.25
C VAL A 840 -74.05 23.21 11.16
N LEU A 841 -74.00 24.40 11.77
CA LEU A 841 -72.92 24.82 12.66
C LEU A 841 -73.07 24.19 14.07
N GLU A 842 -74.28 23.88 14.53
CA GLU A 842 -74.60 23.21 15.77
C GLU A 842 -74.54 21.68 15.65
N ALA A 843 -74.67 21.11 14.45
CA ALA A 843 -74.50 19.71 14.21
C ALA A 843 -73.02 19.31 14.61
N PRO A 844 -72.83 18.25 15.36
CA PRO A 844 -71.46 17.84 15.73
C PRO A 844 -70.67 17.46 14.47
N PHE A 845 -69.90 18.41 13.97
CA PHE A 845 -68.89 18.14 12.98
C PHE A 845 -67.77 17.36 13.72
N LEU A 846 -67.92 16.02 13.80
CA LEU A 846 -66.97 15.07 14.33
C LEU A 846 -65.60 15.08 13.60
N ILE A 847 -65.25 16.23 13.02
CA ILE A 847 -63.95 16.39 12.28
C ILE A 847 -62.83 16.81 13.26
N PHE A 848 -63.18 17.17 14.47
CA PHE A 848 -62.26 17.90 15.37
C PHE A 848 -62.13 17.38 16.83
N GLU A 849 -62.59 16.19 17.13
CA GLU A 849 -62.20 15.48 18.33
C GLU A 849 -60.94 14.64 18.18
#